data_95cedb617dce16b423a72fe5a4c03045
#
_entry.id   95cedb617dce16b423a72fe5a4c03045
#
_cell.length_a   1.000
_cell.length_b   1.000
_cell.length_c   1.000
_cell.angle_alpha   90.00
_cell.angle_beta   90.00
_cell.angle_gamma   90.00
#
_symmetry.space_group_name_H-M   'P 1'
#
loop_
_entity.id
_entity.type
_entity.pdbx_description
1 polymer ?
#
loop_
_entity_poly.entity_id
_entity_poly.type
_entity_poly.pdbx_seq_one_letter_code
_entity_poly.pdbx_strand_id
1 'polypeptide(L)'
;MNKKQLILLCMLAAGGSIQAQQWPDAPAEARPGTRWWWLGSAVDEKNLTYNLEEYARAGMGAVEITPIYGVQGNDANDIQFLSPRWMEVLKHTQAEGKRTGIEIDMNTGTGWPFGGPEVSIEDAASKAIFQTYDIEGGQEIVQDINVTDKKQQPYSVLSRVMAYDENGRCINLTSHVRKDKLEWKAPAGKWKVIALYNSKTRQKVKRAAPGGEGYVMNHLSKNAVKNYLSRFDRAFKSSKTSYPHTFFNDSYEVYQADWTEDFLDQFARRRGYKLEEHFPEFLDESRPEVSRRIVSDYRETISDLLLENFTRQWTDWAHKNGSITRNQAHGSPANLIDVYAAVDIPECEGFGLSQFHIKGLRQDSLTKKNDSDLSMLKYASSAAHIAGKPYTSTETFTWLTEHFRTSLSQCKPDMDLMFVSGINHMFFHGTPYSPKEAEWPGWLFYASINMNPTNSIWHDAPSFFDYITRCQSFLQMGKPDNDFLIYLPVYDMWDEQPGRLLLFSIHHMAKLAPKFIDAIHRINNSGYDGDYISDNFIRSTRFKDGQLITSGGTGYKALVVPAAHLMPNDVLAHLLKLAQQGATIVFLENYPTDVPGYSQLEQKRKTYQQTLQKLPSVSFSETTVTPVGKGKIITGTDYARTLASCNIPQEEMKTKFGLQAIRRVNDSGHHYFISSLQDKGVNDWVTLGTKAEAAALFNPMTGECGEAKVRQTGEQTQVYLQLKSGESVILQTYQQPLQAARPWNYIQEQPFSLSLDHGWKLHFAESGPEIKGTFNIDRPCSWTGIDHPAAKINMGSGVYSLDIELPALQADDWVLDLGDVRESARVRINGQEAGCAWAVPYQLRVGHLLKSGKNHIEIEVTNLPANRIAELDRQGVQWRKFKEINIVDLNYRPANYGHWAPMPSGLNSEVRLIPVDYLSFKTH
;
A
#
# COMPACT_ATOMS: atom_id res chain seq x y z
N MET A 1 -52.80 -16.47 -26.72
CA MET A 1 -51.52 -15.92 -26.24
C MET A 1 -50.91 -16.90 -25.25
N ASN A 2 -49.71 -17.41 -25.58
CA ASN A 2 -49.04 -18.47 -24.82
C ASN A 2 -48.36 -17.88 -23.57
N LYS A 3 -48.42 -18.59 -22.44
CA LYS A 3 -47.80 -18.19 -21.17
C LYS A 3 -46.31 -17.73 -21.28
N LYS A 4 -45.59 -18.15 -22.31
CA LYS A 4 -44.22 -17.71 -22.62
C LYS A 4 -44.15 -16.29 -23.20
N GLN A 5 -45.20 -15.79 -23.85
CA GLN A 5 -45.26 -14.42 -24.35
C GLN A 5 -45.63 -13.40 -23.25
N LEU A 6 -46.38 -13.87 -22.23
CA LEU A 6 -46.69 -13.03 -21.06
C LEU A 6 -45.47 -12.84 -20.12
N ILE A 7 -44.61 -13.87 -20.01
CA ILE A 7 -43.37 -13.79 -19.23
C ILE A 7 -42.34 -12.90 -19.95
N LEU A 8 -42.28 -12.87 -21.26
CA LEU A 8 -41.38 -12.00 -22.02
C LEU A 8 -41.86 -10.52 -22.03
N LEU A 9 -43.18 -10.28 -21.92
CA LEU A 9 -43.70 -8.92 -21.79
C LEU A 9 -43.57 -8.35 -20.37
N CYS A 10 -43.56 -9.21 -19.35
CA CYS A 10 -43.24 -8.79 -17.97
C CYS A 10 -41.75 -8.55 -17.71
N MET A 11 -40.84 -9.12 -18.50
CA MET A 11 -39.40 -8.84 -18.42
C MET A 11 -38.98 -7.57 -19.18
N LEU A 12 -39.82 -7.03 -20.07
CA LEU A 12 -39.58 -5.77 -20.77
C LEU A 12 -40.22 -4.54 -20.09
N ALA A 13 -41.00 -4.76 -19.01
CA ALA A 13 -41.55 -3.66 -18.19
C ALA A 13 -40.88 -3.47 -16.81
N ALA A 14 -39.87 -4.27 -16.51
CA ALA A 14 -38.91 -3.94 -15.42
C ALA A 14 -37.80 -3.03 -15.98
N GLY A 15 -38.19 -1.90 -16.53
CA GLY A 15 -37.30 -0.72 -16.53
C GLY A 15 -37.06 -0.37 -15.08
N GLY A 16 -35.96 -0.93 -14.50
CA GLY A 16 -35.54 -0.60 -13.17
C GLY A 16 -35.34 0.91 -13.13
N SER A 17 -36.24 1.62 -12.44
CA SER A 17 -35.96 2.97 -11.99
C SER A 17 -34.66 2.88 -11.22
N ILE A 18 -33.59 3.41 -11.80
CA ILE A 18 -32.31 3.57 -11.08
C ILE A 18 -32.66 4.47 -9.91
N GLN A 19 -32.74 3.88 -8.72
CA GLN A 19 -32.92 4.58 -7.46
C GLN A 19 -31.57 5.24 -7.17
N ALA A 20 -31.34 6.36 -7.81
CA ALA A 20 -30.16 7.17 -7.71
C ALA A 20 -30.08 7.76 -6.31
N GLN A 21 -28.92 7.70 -5.66
CA GLN A 21 -28.59 8.21 -4.33
C GLN A 21 -28.70 7.18 -3.19
N GLN A 22 -28.28 5.97 -3.43
CA GLN A 22 -27.98 5.05 -2.33
C GLN A 22 -26.48 4.74 -2.31
N TRP A 23 -25.94 4.67 -1.12
CA TRP A 23 -24.61 4.11 -0.94
C TRP A 23 -24.60 2.67 -1.47
N PRO A 24 -23.51 2.24 -2.14
CA PRO A 24 -23.36 0.83 -2.49
C PRO A 24 -23.45 -0.04 -1.24
N ASP A 25 -23.93 -1.28 -1.39
CA ASP A 25 -23.83 -2.27 -0.34
C ASP A 25 -22.37 -2.38 0.10
N ALA A 26 -22.14 -2.38 1.41
CA ALA A 26 -20.81 -2.50 1.98
C ALA A 26 -20.56 -3.96 2.38
N PRO A 27 -19.91 -4.77 1.52
CA PRO A 27 -19.50 -6.12 1.88
C PRO A 27 -18.43 -6.08 2.97
N ALA A 28 -18.13 -7.23 3.57
CA ALA A 28 -17.10 -7.31 4.64
C ALA A 28 -15.75 -6.77 4.16
N GLU A 29 -15.39 -7.01 2.91
CA GLU A 29 -14.15 -6.58 2.26
C GLU A 29 -14.05 -5.05 2.08
N ALA A 30 -15.16 -4.33 2.15
CA ALA A 30 -15.17 -2.86 2.17
C ALA A 30 -14.88 -2.29 3.56
N ARG A 31 -14.95 -3.09 4.62
CA ARG A 31 -14.56 -2.69 5.97
C ARG A 31 -13.05 -2.79 6.15
N PRO A 32 -12.44 -1.94 7.00
CA PRO A 32 -11.00 -2.02 7.22
C PRO A 32 -10.61 -3.34 7.88
N GLY A 33 -9.47 -3.89 7.47
CA GLY A 33 -8.78 -4.99 8.12
C GLY A 33 -7.63 -4.51 8.99
N THR A 34 -7.05 -5.40 9.76
CA THR A 34 -5.88 -5.10 10.58
C THR A 34 -4.95 -6.28 10.71
N ARG A 35 -3.63 -6.03 10.81
CA ARG A 35 -2.67 -7.01 11.29
C ARG A 35 -2.91 -7.24 12.77
N TRP A 36 -3.11 -8.51 13.14
CA TRP A 36 -3.41 -8.94 14.49
C TRP A 36 -2.26 -9.78 15.03
N TRP A 37 -1.34 -9.12 15.71
CA TRP A 37 -0.17 -9.78 16.25
C TRP A 37 -0.50 -10.61 17.47
N TRP A 38 -0.20 -11.88 17.40
CA TRP A 38 -0.30 -12.83 18.50
C TRP A 38 1.07 -12.98 19.18
N LEU A 39 1.32 -12.18 20.22
CA LEU A 39 2.57 -12.20 20.95
C LEU A 39 2.72 -13.51 21.73
N GLY A 40 3.76 -14.33 21.40
CA GLY A 40 3.95 -15.67 21.92
C GLY A 40 2.87 -16.67 21.51
N SER A 41 1.95 -16.26 20.63
CA SER A 41 0.65 -16.96 20.47
C SER A 41 -0.02 -17.26 21.81
N ALA A 42 0.25 -16.45 22.83
CA ALA A 42 -0.31 -16.58 24.18
C ALA A 42 -1.75 -16.06 24.22
N VAL A 43 -2.62 -16.74 23.53
CA VAL A 43 -4.04 -16.42 23.34
C VAL A 43 -4.93 -17.48 23.99
N ASP A 44 -6.12 -17.08 24.39
CA ASP A 44 -7.15 -17.97 24.93
C ASP A 44 -8.52 -17.65 24.32
N GLU A 45 -9.43 -18.62 24.36
CA GLU A 45 -10.73 -18.53 23.71
C GLU A 45 -11.57 -17.37 24.23
N LYS A 46 -11.53 -17.09 25.54
CA LYS A 46 -12.30 -15.99 26.18
C LYS A 46 -11.85 -14.64 25.63
N ASN A 47 -10.54 -14.41 25.60
CA ASN A 47 -9.99 -13.13 25.15
C ASN A 47 -9.99 -12.99 23.62
N LEU A 48 -9.88 -14.09 22.86
CA LEU A 48 -10.09 -14.09 21.40
C LEU A 48 -11.52 -13.66 21.06
N THR A 49 -12.52 -14.24 21.74
CA THR A 49 -13.94 -13.83 21.59
C THR A 49 -14.11 -12.35 21.92
N TYR A 50 -13.59 -11.90 23.08
CA TYR A 50 -13.67 -10.49 23.50
C TYR A 50 -13.07 -9.53 22.45
N ASN A 51 -11.86 -9.81 21.96
CA ASN A 51 -11.20 -8.95 20.97
C ASN A 51 -12.02 -8.88 19.66
N LEU A 52 -12.49 -10.03 19.15
CA LEU A 52 -13.28 -10.07 17.91
C LEU A 52 -14.63 -9.35 18.05
N GLU A 53 -15.27 -9.43 19.21
CA GLU A 53 -16.52 -8.67 19.49
C GLU A 53 -16.27 -7.16 19.53
N GLU A 54 -15.18 -6.70 20.14
CA GLU A 54 -14.80 -5.29 20.14
C GLU A 54 -14.51 -4.80 18.72
N TYR A 55 -13.76 -5.58 17.93
CA TYR A 55 -13.43 -5.22 16.56
C TYR A 55 -14.67 -5.17 15.65
N ALA A 56 -15.55 -6.15 15.76
CA ALA A 56 -16.80 -6.17 15.01
C ALA A 56 -17.72 -4.99 15.39
N ARG A 57 -17.82 -4.67 16.68
CA ARG A 57 -18.61 -3.53 17.17
C ARG A 57 -18.07 -2.20 16.63
N ALA A 58 -16.75 -2.07 16.49
CA ALA A 58 -16.12 -0.89 15.93
C ALA A 58 -16.27 -0.80 14.40
N GLY A 59 -16.59 -1.89 13.71
CA GLY A 59 -16.79 -1.91 12.25
C GLY A 59 -15.62 -2.50 11.44
N MET A 60 -14.69 -3.23 12.05
CA MET A 60 -13.66 -3.98 11.31
C MET A 60 -14.27 -5.15 10.54
N GLY A 61 -13.72 -5.44 9.34
CA GLY A 61 -14.13 -6.54 8.46
C GLY A 61 -13.21 -7.75 8.47
N ALA A 62 -11.93 -7.56 8.78
CA ALA A 62 -10.95 -8.63 8.75
C ALA A 62 -9.85 -8.46 9.80
N VAL A 63 -9.28 -9.60 10.22
CA VAL A 63 -8.04 -9.63 11.01
C VAL A 63 -7.05 -10.61 10.39
N GLU A 64 -5.78 -10.24 10.32
CA GLU A 64 -4.69 -11.08 9.85
C GLU A 64 -3.87 -11.58 11.03
N ILE A 65 -3.99 -12.85 11.36
CA ILE A 65 -3.20 -13.46 12.43
C ILE A 65 -1.73 -13.50 12.02
N THR A 66 -0.90 -12.75 12.74
CA THR A 66 0.56 -12.78 12.60
C THR A 66 1.19 -13.16 13.94
N PRO A 67 1.57 -14.44 14.15
CA PRO A 67 2.25 -14.86 15.35
C PRO A 67 3.66 -14.29 15.42
N ILE A 68 4.04 -13.76 16.59
CA ILE A 68 5.36 -13.15 16.84
C ILE A 68 5.89 -13.56 18.20
N TYR A 69 7.11 -13.11 18.54
CA TYR A 69 7.74 -13.32 19.85
C TYR A 69 6.81 -13.01 21.03
N GLY A 70 7.15 -13.52 22.20
CA GLY A 70 6.28 -13.44 23.38
C GLY A 70 6.49 -12.22 24.27
N VAL A 71 5.71 -12.18 25.34
CA VAL A 71 5.74 -11.19 26.41
C VAL A 71 6.59 -11.71 27.58
N GLN A 72 7.50 -10.90 28.12
CA GLN A 72 8.36 -11.26 29.26
C GLN A 72 7.52 -11.63 30.50
N GLY A 73 7.85 -12.77 31.09
CA GLY A 73 7.14 -13.29 32.26
C GLY A 73 5.80 -13.98 31.96
N ASN A 74 5.46 -14.12 30.67
CA ASN A 74 4.22 -14.80 30.25
C ASN A 74 4.50 -16.15 29.54
N ASP A 75 5.73 -16.65 29.59
CA ASP A 75 6.20 -17.83 28.85
C ASP A 75 5.37 -19.09 29.05
N ALA A 76 4.77 -19.24 30.23
CA ALA A 76 3.92 -20.38 30.54
C ALA A 76 2.64 -20.46 29.69
N ASN A 77 2.23 -19.35 29.10
CA ASN A 77 1.04 -19.26 28.25
C ASN A 77 1.39 -19.27 26.76
N ASP A 78 2.68 -19.28 26.40
CA ASP A 78 3.13 -19.32 25.00
C ASP A 78 2.65 -20.62 24.34
N ILE A 79 2.10 -20.52 23.12
CA ILE A 79 1.63 -21.66 22.34
C ILE A 79 2.54 -21.86 21.13
N GLN A 80 3.08 -23.07 20.98
CA GLN A 80 3.92 -23.44 19.83
C GLN A 80 3.13 -23.35 18.51
N PHE A 81 3.65 -22.63 17.55
CA PHE A 81 3.02 -22.41 16.24
C PHE A 81 2.72 -23.73 15.52
N LEU A 82 1.50 -23.87 15.01
CA LEU A 82 0.96 -25.05 14.34
C LEU A 82 0.93 -26.32 15.21
N SER A 83 1.11 -26.23 16.54
CA SER A 83 0.86 -27.36 17.45
C SER A 83 -0.64 -27.68 17.52
N PRO A 84 -1.04 -28.88 18.08
CA PRO A 84 -2.46 -29.18 18.25
C PRO A 84 -3.23 -28.10 19.00
N ARG A 85 -2.65 -27.52 20.06
CA ARG A 85 -3.28 -26.43 20.81
C ARG A 85 -3.41 -25.16 20.00
N TRP A 86 -2.39 -24.82 19.19
CA TRP A 86 -2.45 -23.67 18.30
C TRP A 86 -3.56 -23.82 17.25
N MET A 87 -3.73 -25.02 16.69
CA MET A 87 -4.80 -25.32 15.73
C MET A 87 -6.20 -25.29 16.38
N GLU A 88 -6.31 -25.63 17.68
CA GLU A 88 -7.57 -25.50 18.43
C GLU A 88 -7.99 -24.04 18.59
N VAL A 89 -7.06 -23.17 19.01
CA VAL A 89 -7.36 -21.74 19.15
C VAL A 89 -7.62 -21.06 17.82
N LEU A 90 -6.94 -21.47 16.73
CA LEU A 90 -7.25 -21.02 15.39
C LEU A 90 -8.68 -21.42 14.97
N LYS A 91 -9.08 -22.66 15.24
CA LYS A 91 -10.43 -23.14 14.92
C LYS A 91 -11.50 -22.38 15.71
N HIS A 92 -11.24 -22.04 16.98
CA HIS A 92 -12.10 -21.18 17.78
C HIS A 92 -12.19 -19.79 17.16
N THR A 93 -11.05 -19.18 16.80
CA THR A 93 -10.97 -17.85 16.17
C THR A 93 -11.78 -17.80 14.87
N GLN A 94 -11.67 -18.82 14.02
CA GLN A 94 -12.45 -18.92 12.78
C GLN A 94 -13.97 -19.04 13.05
N ALA A 95 -14.37 -19.79 14.08
CA ALA A 95 -15.77 -19.89 14.48
C ALA A 95 -16.31 -18.55 14.99
N GLU A 96 -15.55 -17.85 15.81
CA GLU A 96 -15.90 -16.51 16.30
C GLU A 96 -15.89 -15.46 15.19
N GLY A 97 -14.92 -15.51 14.26
CA GLY A 97 -14.91 -14.66 13.07
C GLY A 97 -16.20 -14.82 12.25
N LYS A 98 -16.62 -16.08 11.99
CA LYS A 98 -17.88 -16.35 11.32
C LYS A 98 -19.11 -15.84 12.10
N ARG A 99 -19.09 -15.93 13.42
CA ARG A 99 -20.19 -15.44 14.29
C ARG A 99 -20.29 -13.92 14.29
N THR A 100 -19.14 -13.24 14.30
CA THR A 100 -19.06 -11.77 14.40
C THR A 100 -19.04 -11.07 13.02
N GLY A 101 -18.88 -11.83 11.94
CA GLY A 101 -18.76 -11.28 10.59
C GLY A 101 -17.39 -10.66 10.28
N ILE A 102 -16.35 -11.12 10.99
CA ILE A 102 -14.95 -10.77 10.75
C ILE A 102 -14.27 -11.90 9.98
N GLU A 103 -13.60 -11.56 8.90
CA GLU A 103 -12.79 -12.48 8.13
C GLU A 103 -11.47 -12.77 8.85
N ILE A 104 -11.05 -14.05 8.84
CA ILE A 104 -9.83 -14.49 9.50
C ILE A 104 -8.80 -14.84 8.44
N ASP A 105 -7.85 -13.95 8.26
CA ASP A 105 -6.65 -14.12 7.45
C ASP A 105 -5.47 -14.59 8.31
N MET A 106 -4.40 -15.05 7.67
CA MET A 106 -3.24 -15.55 8.39
C MET A 106 -1.95 -15.32 7.60
N ASN A 107 -0.90 -14.87 8.27
CA ASN A 107 0.46 -14.91 7.74
C ASN A 107 0.89 -16.36 7.47
N THR A 108 1.57 -16.62 6.34
CA THR A 108 2.07 -17.96 6.02
C THR A 108 3.39 -18.25 6.77
N GLY A 109 3.38 -18.04 8.08
CA GLY A 109 4.55 -18.20 8.94
C GLY A 109 4.39 -17.49 10.27
N THR A 110 5.51 -17.25 10.93
CA THR A 110 5.60 -16.38 12.11
C THR A 110 6.58 -15.26 11.83
N GLY A 111 6.27 -14.03 12.27
CA GLY A 111 7.08 -12.88 11.87
C GLY A 111 7.28 -12.86 10.36
N TRP A 112 8.50 -12.58 9.91
CA TRP A 112 8.88 -12.56 8.48
C TRP A 112 10.38 -12.72 8.28
N PRO A 113 10.92 -13.07 7.08
CA PRO A 113 10.25 -13.73 5.94
C PRO A 113 9.89 -15.19 6.22
N PHE A 114 9.31 -15.89 5.22
CA PHE A 114 8.98 -17.33 5.35
C PHE A 114 10.17 -18.17 5.78
N GLY A 115 9.95 -18.98 6.80
CA GLY A 115 10.96 -19.83 7.39
C GLY A 115 10.47 -20.50 8.67
N GLY A 116 11.37 -21.20 9.35
CA GLY A 116 11.02 -21.84 10.61
C GLY A 116 11.85 -23.09 10.92
N PRO A 117 11.47 -23.84 11.96
CA PRO A 117 12.29 -24.95 12.48
C PRO A 117 12.42 -26.13 11.51
N GLU A 118 11.50 -26.27 10.56
CA GLU A 118 11.52 -27.37 9.56
C GLU A 118 12.30 -27.02 8.31
N VAL A 119 12.80 -25.77 8.19
CA VAL A 119 13.68 -25.41 7.09
C VAL A 119 15.08 -25.95 7.39
N SER A 120 15.42 -27.05 6.71
CA SER A 120 16.76 -27.64 6.80
C SER A 120 17.80 -26.66 6.24
N ILE A 121 19.08 -26.93 6.52
CA ILE A 121 20.14 -26.07 5.97
C ILE A 121 20.19 -26.16 4.44
N GLU A 122 19.80 -27.29 3.85
CA GLU A 122 19.72 -27.48 2.40
C GLU A 122 18.63 -26.58 1.80
N ASP A 123 17.48 -26.47 2.46
CA ASP A 123 16.34 -25.65 2.02
C ASP A 123 16.47 -24.17 2.42
N ALA A 124 17.52 -23.80 3.17
CA ALA A 124 17.71 -22.43 3.65
C ALA A 124 18.16 -21.47 2.54
N ALA A 125 17.83 -20.18 2.71
CA ALA A 125 18.20 -19.10 1.80
C ALA A 125 19.69 -19.13 1.44
N SER A 126 19.98 -19.13 0.14
CA SER A 126 21.29 -19.43 -0.42
C SER A 126 21.90 -18.23 -1.13
N LYS A 127 23.23 -18.21 -1.15
CA LYS A 127 24.02 -17.19 -1.86
C LYS A 127 25.20 -17.82 -2.60
N ALA A 128 25.62 -17.20 -3.69
CA ALA A 128 26.84 -17.56 -4.41
C ALA A 128 28.07 -16.90 -3.75
N ILE A 129 29.10 -17.69 -3.48
CA ILE A 129 30.42 -17.18 -3.09
C ILE A 129 31.43 -17.54 -4.17
N PHE A 130 32.19 -16.54 -4.60
CA PHE A 130 33.27 -16.68 -5.57
C PHE A 130 34.62 -16.45 -4.90
N GLN A 131 35.59 -17.33 -5.19
CA GLN A 131 36.98 -17.17 -4.76
C GLN A 131 37.85 -17.17 -6.00
N THR A 132 38.70 -16.16 -6.14
CA THR A 132 39.60 -16.00 -7.31
C THR A 132 41.04 -16.26 -6.91
N TYR A 133 41.74 -16.98 -7.77
CA TYR A 133 43.16 -17.31 -7.63
C TYR A 133 43.89 -16.98 -8.93
N ASP A 134 44.95 -16.20 -8.86
CA ASP A 134 45.85 -15.95 -10.01
C ASP A 134 46.96 -16.98 -10.00
N ILE A 135 47.12 -17.66 -11.13
CA ILE A 135 48.02 -18.81 -11.26
C ILE A 135 48.95 -18.62 -12.47
N GLU A 136 50.24 -18.80 -12.29
CA GLU A 136 51.20 -18.92 -13.40
C GLU A 136 51.32 -20.38 -13.81
N GLY A 137 51.03 -20.66 -15.08
CA GLY A 137 51.08 -21.99 -15.64
C GLY A 137 52.49 -22.45 -16.05
N GLY A 138 52.55 -23.61 -16.64
CA GLY A 138 53.80 -24.26 -17.10
C GLY A 138 54.36 -25.31 -16.10
N GLN A 139 53.76 -25.48 -14.94
CA GLN A 139 54.12 -26.45 -13.89
C GLN A 139 52.89 -27.11 -13.30
N GLU A 140 53.12 -28.11 -12.47
CA GLU A 140 52.10 -28.75 -11.67
C GLU A 140 51.75 -27.84 -10.48
N ILE A 141 50.44 -27.61 -10.29
CA ILE A 141 49.93 -26.67 -9.29
C ILE A 141 49.09 -27.44 -8.28
N VAL A 142 49.35 -27.14 -6.99
CA VAL A 142 48.52 -27.60 -5.88
C VAL A 142 48.06 -26.35 -5.15
N GLN A 143 46.78 -25.99 -5.34
CA GLN A 143 46.17 -24.77 -4.75
C GLN A 143 45.07 -25.17 -3.78
N ASP A 144 45.14 -24.65 -2.56
CA ASP A 144 44.01 -24.78 -1.62
C ASP A 144 42.82 -23.98 -2.11
N ILE A 145 41.70 -24.64 -2.27
CA ILE A 145 40.44 -24.10 -2.78
C ILE A 145 39.45 -24.12 -1.64
N ASN A 146 39.27 -22.97 -0.95
CA ASN A 146 38.37 -22.85 0.20
C ASN A 146 37.74 -21.44 0.26
N VAL A 147 36.55 -21.35 0.90
CA VAL A 147 35.96 -20.07 1.26
C VAL A 147 36.80 -19.40 2.34
N THR A 148 37.22 -18.16 2.13
CA THR A 148 38.10 -17.41 3.04
C THR A 148 37.47 -17.15 4.41
N ASP A 149 36.17 -16.87 4.47
CA ASP A 149 35.43 -16.71 5.72
C ASP A 149 35.24 -18.07 6.41
N LYS A 150 36.03 -18.31 7.45
CA LYS A 150 35.98 -19.55 8.27
C LYS A 150 34.60 -19.84 8.86
N LYS A 151 33.80 -18.79 9.17
CA LYS A 151 32.42 -18.96 9.69
C LYS A 151 31.45 -19.40 8.61
N GLN A 152 31.77 -19.15 7.34
CA GLN A 152 30.98 -19.52 6.20
C GLN A 152 31.37 -20.86 5.60
N GLN A 153 32.61 -21.33 5.80
CA GLN A 153 33.10 -22.62 5.26
C GLN A 153 32.14 -23.79 5.52
N PRO A 154 31.63 -24.04 6.75
CA PRO A 154 30.74 -25.17 7.01
C PRO A 154 29.41 -25.15 6.26
N TYR A 155 29.05 -23.99 5.70
CA TYR A 155 27.80 -23.75 4.98
C TYR A 155 28.00 -23.59 3.48
N SER A 156 29.20 -23.89 2.98
CA SER A 156 29.58 -23.69 1.58
C SER A 156 29.98 -25.00 0.93
N VAL A 157 29.36 -25.32 -0.18
CA VAL A 157 29.67 -26.53 -0.99
C VAL A 157 30.22 -26.08 -2.33
N LEU A 158 31.38 -26.60 -2.70
CA LEU A 158 32.01 -26.33 -3.99
C LEU A 158 31.10 -26.79 -5.14
N SER A 159 30.78 -25.88 -6.04
CA SER A 159 29.89 -26.13 -7.18
C SER A 159 30.68 -26.20 -8.49
N ARG A 160 31.59 -25.26 -8.75
CA ARG A 160 32.39 -25.19 -9.97
C ARG A 160 33.77 -24.62 -9.68
N VAL A 161 34.77 -25.10 -10.42
CA VAL A 161 36.09 -24.46 -10.53
C VAL A 161 36.37 -24.28 -12.01
N MET A 162 36.57 -23.02 -12.41
CA MET A 162 36.83 -22.66 -13.80
C MET A 162 38.17 -21.93 -13.88
N ALA A 163 38.96 -22.22 -14.92
CA ALA A 163 40.19 -21.49 -15.21
C ALA A 163 40.05 -20.73 -16.53
N TYR A 164 40.56 -19.49 -16.57
CA TYR A 164 40.50 -18.62 -17.75
C TYR A 164 41.91 -18.11 -18.08
N ASP A 165 42.29 -18.18 -19.35
CA ASP A 165 43.53 -17.55 -19.83
C ASP A 165 43.31 -16.12 -20.33
N GLU A 166 44.40 -15.44 -20.67
CA GLU A 166 44.37 -14.07 -21.20
C GLU A 166 43.67 -13.94 -22.57
N ASN A 167 43.44 -15.06 -23.27
CA ASN A 167 42.77 -15.07 -24.57
C ASN A 167 41.28 -15.44 -24.47
N GLY A 168 40.74 -15.55 -23.26
CA GLY A 168 39.33 -15.89 -23.04
C GLY A 168 39.03 -17.41 -23.15
N ARG A 169 40.03 -18.27 -23.21
CA ARG A 169 39.81 -19.72 -23.13
C ARG A 169 39.45 -20.11 -21.73
N CYS A 170 38.38 -20.89 -21.57
CA CYS A 170 37.97 -21.41 -20.26
C CYS A 170 38.08 -22.95 -20.18
N ILE A 171 38.41 -23.44 -19.00
CA ILE A 171 38.54 -24.88 -18.70
C ILE A 171 37.80 -25.16 -17.39
N ASN A 172 36.94 -26.19 -17.40
CA ASN A 172 36.31 -26.66 -16.17
C ASN A 172 37.25 -27.59 -15.41
N LEU A 173 37.66 -27.18 -14.24
CA LEU A 173 38.61 -27.89 -13.34
C LEU A 173 37.91 -28.51 -12.15
N THR A 174 36.60 -28.56 -12.07
CA THR A 174 35.86 -29.08 -10.91
C THR A 174 36.26 -30.50 -10.54
N SER A 175 36.51 -31.38 -11.53
CA SER A 175 36.95 -32.75 -11.31
C SER A 175 38.42 -32.87 -10.85
N HIS A 176 39.20 -31.82 -10.91
CA HIS A 176 40.59 -31.76 -10.46
C HIS A 176 40.74 -31.36 -8.99
N VAL A 177 39.62 -31.08 -8.33
CA VAL A 177 39.61 -30.74 -6.88
C VAL A 177 39.42 -32.00 -6.06
N ARG A 178 40.35 -32.26 -5.14
CA ARG A 178 40.29 -33.37 -4.17
C ARG A 178 40.62 -32.82 -2.77
N LYS A 179 39.76 -33.14 -1.81
CA LYS A 179 39.96 -32.72 -0.41
C LYS A 179 40.30 -31.19 -0.31
N ASP A 180 39.53 -30.37 -0.98
CA ASP A 180 39.66 -28.89 -1.04
C ASP A 180 40.99 -28.42 -1.66
N LYS A 181 41.70 -29.28 -2.42
CA LYS A 181 42.91 -28.91 -3.17
C LYS A 181 42.66 -29.10 -4.66
N LEU A 182 42.98 -28.08 -5.44
CA LEU A 182 43.07 -28.14 -6.88
C LEU A 182 44.44 -28.68 -7.26
N GLU A 183 44.46 -29.84 -7.91
CA GLU A 183 45.65 -30.46 -8.47
C GLU A 183 45.54 -30.35 -10.01
N TRP A 184 46.37 -29.51 -10.60
CA TRP A 184 46.26 -29.22 -12.03
C TRP A 184 47.59 -28.88 -12.65
N LYS A 185 47.87 -29.53 -13.78
CA LYS A 185 48.99 -29.17 -14.66
C LYS A 185 48.55 -28.06 -15.62
N ALA A 186 48.75 -26.80 -15.19
CA ALA A 186 48.34 -25.64 -15.95
C ALA A 186 49.16 -25.49 -17.24
N PRO A 187 48.57 -25.24 -18.42
CA PRO A 187 49.34 -24.84 -19.60
C PRO A 187 50.10 -23.55 -19.31
N ALA A 188 51.22 -23.34 -20.10
CA ALA A 188 52.01 -22.11 -19.95
C ALA A 188 51.15 -20.84 -20.15
N GLY A 189 51.46 -19.80 -19.40
CA GLY A 189 50.76 -18.52 -19.41
C GLY A 189 50.07 -18.18 -18.07
N LYS A 190 49.39 -17.04 -18.01
CA LYS A 190 48.66 -16.61 -16.80
C LYS A 190 47.23 -17.11 -16.86
N TRP A 191 46.78 -17.60 -15.70
CA TRP A 191 45.43 -18.13 -15.52
C TRP A 191 44.76 -17.49 -14.33
N LYS A 192 43.49 -17.13 -14.51
CA LYS A 192 42.62 -16.77 -13.43
C LYS A 192 41.71 -17.97 -13.13
N VAL A 193 41.84 -18.54 -11.95
CA VAL A 193 40.98 -19.64 -11.49
C VAL A 193 39.91 -19.06 -10.57
N ILE A 194 38.65 -19.36 -10.85
CA ILE A 194 37.50 -18.92 -10.06
C ILE A 194 36.73 -20.13 -9.56
N ALA A 195 36.63 -20.24 -8.24
CA ALA A 195 35.83 -21.27 -7.56
C ALA A 195 34.50 -20.68 -7.12
N LEU A 196 33.40 -21.32 -7.51
CA LEU A 196 32.03 -20.99 -7.11
C LEU A 196 31.56 -21.97 -6.04
N TYR A 197 31.04 -21.43 -4.95
CA TYR A 197 30.41 -22.20 -3.88
C TYR A 197 28.93 -21.86 -3.77
N ASN A 198 28.09 -22.90 -3.66
CA ASN A 198 26.74 -22.80 -3.16
C ASN A 198 26.82 -22.63 -1.65
N SER A 199 26.41 -21.49 -1.15
CA SER A 199 26.53 -21.16 0.27
C SER A 199 25.18 -20.72 0.84
N LYS A 200 25.12 -20.53 2.15
CA LYS A 200 23.88 -20.16 2.85
C LYS A 200 23.98 -18.77 3.44
N THR A 201 22.89 -18.00 3.41
CA THR A 201 22.84 -16.68 4.07
C THR A 201 22.85 -16.81 5.59
N ARG A 202 22.33 -17.91 6.11
CA ARG A 202 22.11 -18.21 7.53
C ARG A 202 21.14 -17.24 8.21
N GLN A 203 20.40 -16.49 7.44
CA GLN A 203 19.36 -15.61 7.96
C GLN A 203 18.32 -16.43 8.71
N LYS A 204 17.89 -15.91 9.85
CA LYS A 204 16.80 -16.45 10.65
C LYS A 204 15.54 -15.64 10.44
N VAL A 205 14.40 -16.26 10.68
CA VAL A 205 13.10 -15.57 10.72
C VAL A 205 13.17 -14.43 11.74
N LYS A 206 12.74 -13.26 11.34
CA LYS A 206 12.60 -12.10 12.23
C LYS A 206 11.30 -12.18 13.01
N ARG A 207 11.31 -11.76 14.24
CA ARG A 207 10.12 -11.69 15.10
C ARG A 207 9.40 -13.03 15.24
N ALA A 208 10.11 -14.14 15.14
CA ALA A 208 9.52 -15.47 15.19
C ALA A 208 8.74 -15.70 16.49
N ALA A 209 7.57 -16.34 16.36
CA ALA A 209 6.84 -16.86 17.51
C ALA A 209 7.44 -18.18 18.01
N PRO A 210 7.12 -18.60 19.25
CA PRO A 210 7.45 -19.95 19.71
C PRO A 210 7.00 -21.03 18.70
N GLY A 211 7.93 -21.92 18.30
CA GLY A 211 7.70 -22.92 17.26
C GLY A 211 7.76 -22.41 15.82
N GLY A 212 8.16 -21.16 15.63
CA GLY A 212 8.42 -20.55 14.33
C GLY A 212 9.88 -20.18 14.08
N GLU A 213 10.75 -20.33 15.08
CA GLU A 213 12.17 -20.02 14.98
C GLU A 213 12.89 -20.97 14.03
N GLY A 214 13.74 -20.42 13.17
CA GLY A 214 14.48 -21.25 12.22
C GLY A 214 15.12 -20.44 11.11
N TYR A 215 15.63 -21.14 10.12
CA TYR A 215 16.19 -20.50 8.92
C TYR A 215 15.08 -19.95 8.03
N VAL A 216 15.38 -18.81 7.37
CA VAL A 216 14.59 -18.34 6.23
C VAL A 216 14.77 -19.33 5.08
N MET A 217 13.67 -19.74 4.44
CA MET A 217 13.72 -20.67 3.32
C MET A 217 14.31 -20.04 2.04
N ASN A 218 14.79 -20.88 1.13
CA ASN A 218 15.23 -20.44 -0.19
C ASN A 218 14.04 -20.20 -1.13
N HIS A 219 13.67 -18.93 -1.31
CA HIS A 219 12.55 -18.52 -2.16
C HIS A 219 12.81 -18.77 -3.67
N LEU A 220 14.07 -18.99 -4.07
CA LEU A 220 14.42 -19.31 -5.46
C LEU A 220 14.35 -20.82 -5.76
N SER A 221 14.21 -21.66 -4.72
CA SER A 221 14.16 -23.12 -4.85
C SER A 221 12.73 -23.64 -4.80
N LYS A 222 12.28 -24.22 -5.90
CA LYS A 222 10.95 -24.87 -6.00
C LYS A 222 10.74 -25.93 -4.93
N ASN A 223 11.77 -26.71 -4.60
CA ASN A 223 11.70 -27.77 -3.61
C ASN A 223 11.63 -27.21 -2.19
N ALA A 224 12.42 -26.20 -1.85
CA ALA A 224 12.38 -25.55 -0.54
C ALA A 224 10.99 -24.96 -0.25
N VAL A 225 10.39 -24.27 -1.21
CA VAL A 225 9.02 -23.73 -1.09
C VAL A 225 8.01 -24.85 -0.90
N LYS A 226 8.09 -25.93 -1.68
CA LYS A 226 7.19 -27.10 -1.53
C LYS A 226 7.33 -27.75 -0.14
N ASN A 227 8.55 -27.95 0.33
CA ASN A 227 8.83 -28.55 1.64
C ASN A 227 8.27 -27.68 2.76
N TYR A 228 8.48 -26.35 2.67
CA TYR A 228 7.95 -25.39 3.62
C TYR A 228 6.41 -25.43 3.72
N LEU A 229 5.72 -25.38 2.60
CA LEU A 229 4.25 -25.40 2.55
C LEU A 229 3.66 -26.72 3.06
N SER A 230 4.39 -27.83 2.94
CA SER A 230 3.96 -29.14 3.44
C SER A 230 3.75 -29.18 4.97
N ARG A 231 4.37 -28.28 5.73
CA ARG A 231 4.15 -28.12 7.17
C ARG A 231 2.72 -27.70 7.47
N PHE A 232 2.22 -26.73 6.71
CA PHE A 232 0.84 -26.26 6.81
C PHE A 232 -0.14 -27.38 6.43
N ASP A 233 0.11 -28.08 5.32
CA ASP A 233 -0.74 -29.20 4.91
C ASP A 233 -0.87 -30.25 6.02
N ARG A 234 0.23 -30.61 6.70
CA ARG A 234 0.20 -31.56 7.82
C ARG A 234 -0.62 -31.05 8.99
N ALA A 235 -0.42 -29.78 9.40
CA ALA A 235 -1.10 -29.21 10.56
C ALA A 235 -2.62 -29.08 10.32
N PHE A 236 -3.03 -28.49 9.21
CA PHE A 236 -4.43 -28.30 8.88
C PHE A 236 -5.17 -29.61 8.66
N LYS A 237 -4.53 -30.57 7.98
CA LYS A 237 -5.12 -31.89 7.74
C LYS A 237 -5.26 -32.72 9.02
N SER A 238 -4.26 -32.74 9.88
CA SER A 238 -4.27 -33.53 11.12
C SER A 238 -5.29 -32.99 12.12
N SER A 239 -5.45 -31.68 12.23
CA SER A 239 -6.38 -31.01 13.13
C SER A 239 -7.81 -30.91 12.57
N LYS A 240 -8.00 -31.17 11.27
CA LYS A 240 -9.25 -30.93 10.56
C LYS A 240 -9.75 -29.48 10.73
N THR A 241 -8.82 -28.53 10.73
CA THR A 241 -9.10 -27.08 10.75
C THR A 241 -9.24 -26.61 9.32
N SER A 242 -10.18 -25.70 9.07
CA SER A 242 -10.30 -25.04 7.76
C SER A 242 -9.11 -24.13 7.50
N TYR A 243 -8.69 -24.03 6.23
CA TYR A 243 -7.70 -23.05 5.85
C TYR A 243 -8.30 -21.62 6.03
N PRO A 244 -7.49 -20.58 6.29
CA PRO A 244 -7.96 -19.19 6.36
C PRO A 244 -8.48 -18.74 4.99
N HIS A 245 -9.26 -17.65 4.98
CA HIS A 245 -9.70 -17.07 3.70
C HIS A 245 -8.50 -16.61 2.88
N THR A 246 -7.62 -15.81 3.48
CA THR A 246 -6.43 -15.28 2.82
C THR A 246 -5.16 -15.70 3.56
N PHE A 247 -4.17 -16.15 2.81
CA PHE A 247 -2.79 -16.25 3.27
C PHE A 247 -2.00 -14.98 2.91
N PHE A 248 -1.26 -14.47 3.87
CA PHE A 248 -0.45 -13.27 3.73
C PHE A 248 1.04 -13.58 3.66
N ASN A 249 1.77 -12.75 2.90
CA ASN A 249 3.23 -12.64 2.90
C ASN A 249 3.64 -11.17 3.01
N ASP A 250 4.46 -10.89 4.01
CA ASP A 250 5.05 -9.57 4.30
C ASP A 250 6.12 -9.17 3.27
N SER A 251 6.66 -7.96 3.37
CA SER A 251 7.72 -7.44 2.51
C SER A 251 8.89 -8.41 2.40
N TYR A 252 9.48 -8.47 1.20
CA TYR A 252 10.59 -9.38 0.95
C TYR A 252 11.86 -8.88 1.63
N GLU A 253 12.19 -9.49 2.75
CA GLU A 253 13.37 -9.14 3.54
C GLU A 253 14.39 -10.29 3.60
N VAL A 254 14.60 -10.98 2.49
CA VAL A 254 15.60 -12.06 2.38
C VAL A 254 16.90 -11.49 1.84
N TYR A 255 17.81 -11.19 2.77
CA TYR A 255 19.05 -10.49 2.44
C TYR A 255 20.13 -11.40 1.89
N GLN A 256 20.86 -10.92 0.88
CA GLN A 256 21.97 -11.61 0.22
C GLN A 256 21.60 -12.95 -0.45
N ALA A 257 20.31 -13.27 -0.56
CA ALA A 257 19.85 -14.50 -1.19
C ALA A 257 19.78 -14.33 -2.71
N ASP A 258 20.82 -14.75 -3.40
CA ASP A 258 20.99 -14.57 -4.85
C ASP A 258 21.20 -15.90 -5.59
N TRP A 259 20.97 -17.06 -4.92
CA TRP A 259 21.36 -18.35 -5.46
C TRP A 259 20.40 -19.49 -5.13
N THR A 260 20.42 -20.51 -5.99
CA THR A 260 19.85 -21.86 -5.74
C THR A 260 20.76 -22.92 -6.35
N GLU A 261 20.65 -24.17 -5.92
CA GLU A 261 21.58 -25.23 -6.35
C GLU A 261 21.62 -25.47 -7.86
N ASP A 262 20.47 -25.34 -8.52
CA ASP A 262 20.32 -25.50 -9.96
C ASP A 262 20.44 -24.18 -10.75
N PHE A 263 20.98 -23.13 -10.15
CA PHE A 263 21.01 -21.80 -10.74
C PHE A 263 21.72 -21.74 -12.09
N LEU A 264 22.88 -22.40 -12.23
CA LEU A 264 23.63 -22.41 -13.49
C LEU A 264 22.83 -23.04 -14.62
N ASP A 265 22.11 -24.13 -14.36
CA ASP A 265 21.27 -24.81 -15.35
C ASP A 265 20.04 -23.94 -15.70
N GLN A 266 19.43 -23.28 -14.71
CA GLN A 266 18.34 -22.33 -14.90
C GLN A 266 18.78 -21.14 -15.76
N PHE A 267 19.92 -20.55 -15.44
CA PHE A 267 20.52 -19.45 -16.19
C PHE A 267 20.78 -19.84 -17.64
N ALA A 268 21.52 -20.97 -17.87
CA ALA A 268 21.86 -21.43 -19.21
C ALA A 268 20.60 -21.67 -20.06
N ARG A 269 19.59 -22.30 -19.50
CA ARG A 269 18.32 -22.57 -20.18
C ARG A 269 17.56 -21.30 -20.55
N ARG A 270 17.53 -20.30 -19.66
CA ARG A 270 16.75 -19.08 -19.82
C ARG A 270 17.48 -18.02 -20.65
N ARG A 271 18.78 -17.90 -20.46
CA ARG A 271 19.59 -16.84 -21.10
C ARG A 271 20.29 -17.31 -22.38
N GLY A 272 20.39 -18.63 -22.59
CA GLY A 272 20.94 -19.22 -23.83
C GLY A 272 22.46 -19.30 -23.89
N TYR A 273 23.16 -19.14 -22.75
CA TYR A 273 24.58 -19.32 -22.60
C TYR A 273 24.90 -19.73 -21.14
N LYS A 274 26.12 -20.19 -20.90
CA LYS A 274 26.54 -20.68 -19.59
C LYS A 274 27.24 -19.56 -18.81
N LEU A 275 26.73 -19.22 -17.62
CA LEU A 275 27.30 -18.19 -16.75
C LEU A 275 28.74 -18.52 -16.38
N GLU A 276 29.04 -19.82 -16.14
CA GLU A 276 30.37 -20.27 -15.76
C GLU A 276 31.44 -20.07 -16.83
N GLU A 277 31.08 -19.84 -18.06
CA GLU A 277 32.04 -19.49 -19.13
C GLU A 277 32.44 -18.00 -19.08
N HIS A 278 31.76 -17.19 -18.25
CA HIS A 278 31.88 -15.73 -18.15
C HIS A 278 32.06 -15.21 -16.71
N PHE A 279 32.57 -16.01 -15.79
CA PHE A 279 32.79 -15.53 -14.41
C PHE A 279 33.74 -14.33 -14.33
N PRO A 280 34.83 -14.17 -15.11
CA PRO A 280 35.67 -13.00 -15.05
C PRO A 280 34.88 -11.71 -15.33
N GLU A 281 34.08 -11.70 -16.39
CA GLU A 281 33.25 -10.56 -16.81
C GLU A 281 32.11 -10.31 -15.80
N PHE A 282 31.49 -11.39 -15.30
CA PHE A 282 30.42 -11.31 -14.31
C PHE A 282 30.88 -10.67 -12.99
N LEU A 283 32.14 -10.89 -12.61
CA LEU A 283 32.75 -10.38 -11.37
C LEU A 283 33.51 -9.08 -11.56
N ASP A 284 33.56 -8.52 -12.79
CA ASP A 284 34.31 -7.30 -13.07
C ASP A 284 33.61 -6.07 -12.46
N GLU A 285 34.18 -5.56 -11.35
CA GLU A 285 33.66 -4.40 -10.63
C GLU A 285 33.81 -3.08 -11.41
N SER A 286 34.64 -3.03 -12.45
CA SER A 286 34.73 -1.87 -13.35
C SER A 286 33.49 -1.72 -14.23
N ARG A 287 32.67 -2.78 -14.34
CA ARG A 287 31.37 -2.82 -15.00
C ARG A 287 31.40 -2.35 -16.46
N PRO A 288 32.27 -2.91 -17.30
CA PRO A 288 32.17 -2.69 -18.74
C PRO A 288 30.82 -3.19 -19.25
N GLU A 289 30.47 -2.85 -20.47
CA GLU A 289 29.16 -3.21 -21.06
C GLU A 289 28.88 -4.71 -20.96
N VAL A 290 29.85 -5.57 -21.24
CA VAL A 290 29.70 -7.04 -21.17
C VAL A 290 29.31 -7.45 -19.73
N SER A 291 30.00 -6.93 -18.72
CA SER A 291 29.70 -7.20 -17.30
C SER A 291 28.27 -6.79 -16.94
N ARG A 292 27.88 -5.56 -17.27
CA ARG A 292 26.53 -5.05 -16.97
C ARG A 292 25.44 -5.93 -17.59
N ARG A 293 25.63 -6.36 -18.84
CA ARG A 293 24.67 -7.22 -19.56
C ARG A 293 24.55 -8.61 -18.93
N ILE A 294 25.66 -9.23 -18.53
CA ILE A 294 25.67 -10.53 -17.84
C ILE A 294 25.01 -10.40 -16.47
N VAL A 295 25.29 -9.33 -15.72
CA VAL A 295 24.64 -9.06 -14.44
C VAL A 295 23.14 -8.79 -14.62
N SER A 296 22.73 -8.10 -15.67
CA SER A 296 21.30 -7.93 -16.02
C SER A 296 20.61 -9.28 -16.29
N ASP A 297 21.23 -10.17 -17.08
CA ASP A 297 20.73 -11.54 -17.33
C ASP A 297 20.66 -12.37 -16.03
N TYR A 298 21.60 -12.18 -15.12
CA TYR A 298 21.60 -12.83 -13.80
C TYR A 298 20.41 -12.37 -12.95
N ARG A 299 20.18 -11.05 -12.89
CA ARG A 299 19.05 -10.42 -12.16
C ARG A 299 17.71 -10.85 -12.74
N GLU A 300 17.59 -10.88 -14.05
CA GLU A 300 16.38 -11.37 -14.73
C GLU A 300 16.13 -12.86 -14.43
N THR A 301 17.18 -13.68 -14.31
CA THR A 301 17.05 -15.09 -13.91
C THR A 301 16.54 -15.22 -12.48
N ILE A 302 17.05 -14.42 -11.55
CA ILE A 302 16.54 -14.36 -10.16
C ILE A 302 15.07 -13.94 -10.14
N SER A 303 14.71 -12.93 -10.91
CA SER A 303 13.33 -12.45 -11.04
C SER A 303 12.38 -13.55 -11.52
N ASP A 304 12.78 -14.28 -12.56
CA ASP A 304 12.00 -15.40 -13.09
C ASP A 304 11.82 -16.51 -12.04
N LEU A 305 12.90 -16.88 -11.35
CA LEU A 305 12.88 -17.94 -10.33
C LEU A 305 11.99 -17.55 -9.14
N LEU A 306 12.07 -16.31 -8.67
CA LEU A 306 11.24 -15.83 -7.56
C LEU A 306 9.75 -15.88 -7.96
N LEU A 307 9.42 -15.37 -9.14
CA LEU A 307 8.06 -15.36 -9.65
C LEU A 307 7.49 -16.79 -9.78
N GLU A 308 8.24 -17.70 -10.40
CA GLU A 308 7.75 -19.06 -10.72
C GLU A 308 7.80 -20.00 -9.51
N ASN A 309 8.93 -20.03 -8.78
CA ASN A 309 9.20 -21.02 -7.75
C ASN A 309 8.62 -20.62 -6.39
N PHE A 310 8.43 -19.32 -6.14
CA PHE A 310 7.84 -18.84 -4.90
C PHE A 310 6.43 -18.30 -5.12
N THR A 311 6.29 -17.15 -5.77
CA THR A 311 5.02 -16.42 -5.78
C THR A 311 3.89 -17.23 -6.40
N ARG A 312 4.08 -17.75 -7.60
CA ARG A 312 3.07 -18.59 -8.29
C ARG A 312 2.83 -19.91 -7.57
N GLN A 313 3.89 -20.57 -7.14
CA GLN A 313 3.76 -21.88 -6.45
C GLN A 313 3.00 -21.73 -5.12
N TRP A 314 3.24 -20.66 -4.35
CA TRP A 314 2.52 -20.36 -3.12
C TRP A 314 1.04 -20.01 -3.40
N THR A 315 0.78 -19.18 -4.40
CA THR A 315 -0.59 -18.84 -4.82
C THR A 315 -1.35 -20.08 -5.30
N ASP A 316 -0.75 -20.93 -6.14
CA ASP A 316 -1.36 -22.18 -6.60
C ASP A 316 -1.66 -23.13 -5.44
N TRP A 317 -0.75 -23.22 -4.43
CA TRP A 317 -0.96 -23.99 -3.23
C TRP A 317 -2.14 -23.45 -2.41
N ALA A 318 -2.25 -22.13 -2.23
CA ALA A 318 -3.36 -21.51 -1.53
C ALA A 318 -4.69 -21.81 -2.23
N HIS A 319 -4.77 -21.61 -3.56
CA HIS A 319 -5.95 -21.92 -4.37
C HIS A 319 -6.37 -23.37 -4.27
N LYS A 320 -5.42 -24.31 -4.30
CA LYS A 320 -5.69 -25.74 -4.12
C LYS A 320 -6.36 -26.06 -2.79
N ASN A 321 -6.12 -25.24 -1.77
CA ASN A 321 -6.67 -25.37 -0.43
C ASN A 321 -7.91 -24.48 -0.18
N GLY A 322 -8.41 -23.80 -1.23
CA GLY A 322 -9.61 -22.94 -1.15
C GLY A 322 -9.37 -21.57 -0.54
N SER A 323 -8.10 -21.15 -0.45
CA SER A 323 -7.66 -19.83 0.05
C SER A 323 -7.18 -18.96 -1.10
N ILE A 324 -7.11 -17.66 -0.87
CA ILE A 324 -6.45 -16.69 -1.76
C ILE A 324 -5.16 -16.14 -1.12
N THR A 325 -4.40 -15.33 -1.87
CA THR A 325 -3.13 -14.79 -1.40
C THR A 325 -3.11 -13.27 -1.43
N ARG A 326 -2.51 -12.66 -0.38
CA ARG A 326 -2.17 -11.25 -0.29
C ARG A 326 -0.68 -11.10 -0.06
N ASN A 327 0.00 -10.26 -0.85
CA ASN A 327 1.46 -10.21 -0.87
C ASN A 327 2.02 -8.80 -1.01
N GLN A 328 3.00 -8.49 -0.18
CA GLN A 328 3.92 -7.37 -0.38
C GLN A 328 5.11 -7.84 -1.22
N ALA A 329 5.16 -7.44 -2.48
CA ALA A 329 6.24 -7.83 -3.38
C ALA A 329 7.49 -6.94 -3.27
N HIS A 330 7.36 -5.74 -2.69
CA HIS A 330 8.48 -4.82 -2.55
C HIS A 330 9.60 -5.40 -1.67
N GLY A 331 10.81 -4.93 -1.92
CA GLY A 331 12.02 -5.52 -1.36
C GLY A 331 12.54 -6.73 -2.14
N SER A 332 11.76 -7.31 -3.04
CA SER A 332 12.18 -8.48 -3.83
C SER A 332 13.18 -8.13 -4.95
N PRO A 333 14.03 -9.09 -5.34
CA PRO A 333 14.96 -8.92 -6.46
C PRO A 333 14.31 -9.26 -7.82
N ALA A 334 13.07 -8.77 -8.05
CA ALA A 334 12.28 -9.14 -9.22
C ALA A 334 11.54 -7.95 -9.82
N ASN A 335 11.05 -8.09 -11.06
CA ASN A 335 10.10 -7.12 -11.60
C ASN A 335 8.85 -7.07 -10.73
N LEU A 336 8.68 -5.97 -10.00
CA LEU A 336 7.62 -5.82 -8.99
C LEU A 336 6.22 -5.99 -9.61
N ILE A 337 6.00 -5.49 -10.84
CA ILE A 337 4.69 -5.58 -11.49
C ILE A 337 4.31 -7.05 -11.70
N ASP A 338 5.24 -7.88 -12.16
CA ASP A 338 4.95 -9.30 -12.41
C ASP A 338 4.72 -10.08 -11.12
N VAL A 339 5.47 -9.78 -10.06
CA VAL A 339 5.32 -10.46 -8.75
C VAL A 339 4.04 -10.02 -8.05
N TYR A 340 3.72 -8.72 -8.06
CA TYR A 340 2.44 -8.23 -7.53
C TYR A 340 1.24 -8.81 -8.29
N ALA A 341 1.31 -8.88 -9.61
CA ALA A 341 0.22 -9.42 -10.44
C ALA A 341 -0.01 -10.93 -10.27
N ALA A 342 0.96 -11.67 -9.73
CA ALA A 342 0.89 -13.13 -9.58
C ALA A 342 0.09 -13.61 -8.37
N VAL A 343 -0.33 -12.71 -7.48
CA VAL A 343 -1.17 -13.01 -6.32
C VAL A 343 -2.58 -12.47 -6.50
N ASP A 344 -3.51 -12.84 -5.61
CA ASP A 344 -4.90 -12.38 -5.72
C ASP A 344 -5.07 -10.94 -5.28
N ILE A 345 -4.39 -10.53 -4.22
CA ILE A 345 -4.43 -9.19 -3.65
C ILE A 345 -2.99 -8.63 -3.56
N PRO A 346 -2.55 -7.81 -4.52
CA PRO A 346 -1.33 -7.04 -4.38
C PRO A 346 -1.43 -6.07 -3.20
N GLU A 347 -0.39 -6.02 -2.35
CA GLU A 347 -0.36 -5.11 -1.20
C GLU A 347 0.89 -4.24 -1.23
N CYS A 348 0.72 -2.92 -1.17
CA CYS A 348 1.82 -1.98 -0.92
C CYS A 348 1.95 -1.65 0.57
N GLU A 349 2.85 -0.76 0.92
CA GLU A 349 3.10 -0.31 2.29
C GLU A 349 3.13 1.21 2.35
N GLY A 350 2.46 1.81 3.35
CA GLY A 350 2.62 3.19 3.76
C GLY A 350 3.56 3.27 4.96
N PHE A 351 4.61 4.08 4.86
CA PHE A 351 5.65 4.16 5.88
C PHE A 351 6.00 5.60 6.22
N GLY A 352 5.76 6.01 7.47
CA GLY A 352 5.91 7.38 7.93
C GLY A 352 4.71 8.28 7.56
N LEU A 353 4.81 9.57 7.87
CA LEU A 353 3.76 10.57 7.63
C LEU A 353 4.16 11.53 6.51
N SER A 354 3.33 11.65 5.48
CA SER A 354 3.46 12.69 4.47
C SER A 354 3.20 14.07 5.06
N GLN A 355 3.93 15.06 4.58
CA GLN A 355 3.71 16.46 4.97
C GLN A 355 2.59 17.06 4.11
N PHE A 356 1.36 16.90 4.59
CA PHE A 356 0.21 17.55 3.97
C PHE A 356 0.11 19.00 4.45
N HIS A 357 -0.14 19.95 3.52
CA HIS A 357 -0.36 21.35 3.83
C HIS A 357 -1.84 21.66 4.11
N ILE A 358 -2.50 20.77 4.87
CA ILE A 358 -3.92 20.89 5.20
C ILE A 358 -4.09 21.89 6.36
N LYS A 359 -5.01 22.83 6.19
CA LYS A 359 -5.31 23.89 7.18
C LYS A 359 -5.87 23.27 8.46
N GLY A 360 -5.24 23.57 9.59
CA GLY A 360 -5.67 23.07 10.91
C GLY A 360 -5.21 21.67 11.26
N LEU A 361 -4.58 20.94 10.33
CA LEU A 361 -4.01 19.62 10.62
C LEU A 361 -2.81 19.76 11.57
N ARG A 362 -2.85 19.01 12.67
CA ARG A 362 -1.75 18.98 13.62
C ARG A 362 -0.47 18.45 12.99
N GLN A 363 0.60 19.23 13.06
CA GLN A 363 1.94 18.80 12.69
C GLN A 363 2.64 18.20 13.90
N ASP A 364 3.18 17.00 13.78
CA ASP A 364 3.98 16.37 14.83
C ASP A 364 5.46 16.37 14.42
N SER A 365 6.32 16.84 15.33
CA SER A 365 7.78 16.85 15.10
C SER A 365 8.43 15.48 15.24
N LEU A 366 7.73 14.53 15.89
CA LEU A 366 8.19 13.16 16.10
C LEU A 366 7.55 12.24 15.05
N THR A 367 7.94 12.44 13.80
CA THR A 367 7.53 11.63 12.66
C THR A 367 8.74 11.17 11.87
N LYS A 368 8.64 10.00 11.21
CA LYS A 368 9.55 9.67 10.12
C LYS A 368 9.13 10.46 8.90
N LYS A 369 10.13 10.99 8.17
CA LYS A 369 9.86 11.55 6.86
C LYS A 369 9.31 10.43 5.97
N ASN A 370 8.11 10.62 5.50
CA ASN A 370 7.49 9.69 4.58
C ASN A 370 8.08 9.86 3.18
N ASP A 371 8.28 8.75 2.52
CA ASP A 371 8.52 8.63 1.09
C ASP A 371 7.31 8.01 0.35
N SER A 372 6.20 7.73 1.08
CA SER A 372 4.95 7.26 0.49
C SER A 372 4.33 8.39 -0.33
N ASP A 373 4.40 8.25 -1.62
CA ASP A 373 3.71 9.11 -2.57
C ASP A 373 2.95 8.26 -3.61
N LEU A 374 2.21 8.92 -4.48
CA LEU A 374 1.45 8.27 -5.53
C LEU A 374 2.31 7.32 -6.37
N SER A 375 3.55 7.70 -6.72
CA SER A 375 4.42 6.89 -7.59
C SER A 375 4.81 5.56 -6.95
N MET A 376 4.99 5.54 -5.64
CA MET A 376 5.34 4.35 -4.87
C MET A 376 4.12 3.45 -4.65
N LEU A 377 3.01 4.02 -4.22
CA LEU A 377 1.78 3.29 -3.88
C LEU A 377 1.15 2.62 -5.11
N LYS A 378 1.32 3.21 -6.30
CA LYS A 378 0.77 2.67 -7.55
C LYS A 378 1.41 1.39 -8.07
N TYR A 379 2.49 0.88 -7.52
CA TYR A 379 3.04 -0.42 -7.95
C TYR A 379 2.03 -1.56 -7.75
N ALA A 380 1.42 -1.63 -6.57
CA ALA A 380 0.44 -2.67 -6.26
C ALA A 380 -0.87 -2.47 -7.03
N SER A 381 -1.42 -1.23 -7.07
CA SER A 381 -2.66 -0.95 -7.78
C SER A 381 -2.53 -1.13 -9.29
N SER A 382 -1.40 -0.71 -9.88
CA SER A 382 -1.14 -0.95 -11.30
C SER A 382 -1.14 -2.44 -11.64
N ALA A 383 -0.44 -3.24 -10.84
CA ALA A 383 -0.41 -4.70 -11.03
C ALA A 383 -1.81 -5.33 -10.91
N ALA A 384 -2.61 -4.90 -9.91
CA ALA A 384 -3.98 -5.35 -9.75
C ALA A 384 -4.84 -4.97 -10.97
N HIS A 385 -4.77 -3.73 -11.41
CA HIS A 385 -5.56 -3.20 -12.52
C HIS A 385 -5.25 -3.90 -13.84
N ILE A 386 -3.97 -4.01 -14.22
CA ILE A 386 -3.59 -4.66 -15.49
C ILE A 386 -3.85 -6.16 -15.49
N ALA A 387 -3.84 -6.80 -14.31
CA ALA A 387 -4.17 -8.22 -14.14
C ALA A 387 -5.66 -8.48 -13.91
N GLY A 388 -6.50 -7.44 -13.82
CA GLY A 388 -7.95 -7.57 -13.60
C GLY A 388 -8.33 -8.07 -12.21
N LYS A 389 -7.50 -7.78 -11.19
CA LYS A 389 -7.78 -8.13 -9.79
C LYS A 389 -8.73 -7.10 -9.18
N PRO A 390 -9.69 -7.51 -8.34
CA PRO A 390 -10.67 -6.59 -7.75
C PRO A 390 -10.09 -5.73 -6.63
N TYR A 391 -9.10 -6.25 -5.90
CA TYR A 391 -8.59 -5.62 -4.69
C TYR A 391 -7.12 -5.23 -4.82
N THR A 392 -6.80 -4.07 -4.26
CA THR A 392 -5.44 -3.62 -3.96
C THR A 392 -5.37 -3.27 -2.49
N SER A 393 -4.50 -3.95 -1.76
CA SER A 393 -4.34 -3.74 -0.32
C SER A 393 -3.16 -2.82 0.01
N THR A 394 -3.11 -2.37 1.25
CA THR A 394 -1.96 -1.67 1.81
C THR A 394 -1.77 -2.00 3.27
N GLU A 395 -0.53 -2.19 3.69
CA GLU A 395 -0.14 -2.00 5.08
C GLU A 395 -0.17 -0.51 5.40
N THR A 396 -0.96 -0.11 6.38
CA THR A 396 -1.33 1.28 6.59
C THR A 396 -0.92 1.75 7.97
N PHE A 397 -0.29 2.94 8.06
CA PHE A 397 0.09 3.64 9.30
C PHE A 397 1.35 3.09 9.99
N THR A 398 2.20 2.35 9.31
CA THR A 398 3.52 1.96 9.84
C THR A 398 4.36 3.21 10.09
N TRP A 399 4.76 3.44 11.34
CA TRP A 399 5.51 4.63 11.76
C TRP A 399 4.87 5.97 11.33
N LEU A 400 3.53 6.07 11.36
CA LEU A 400 2.86 7.32 10.99
C LEU A 400 3.36 8.48 11.85
N THR A 401 3.44 8.27 13.17
CA THR A 401 4.14 9.14 14.13
C THR A 401 4.88 8.27 15.14
N GLU A 402 5.53 8.89 16.14
CA GLU A 402 5.99 8.18 17.32
C GLU A 402 4.79 7.57 18.07
N HIS A 403 4.98 6.44 18.76
CA HIS A 403 3.93 5.72 19.48
C HIS A 403 3.12 6.65 20.39
N PHE A 404 1.84 6.39 20.52
CA PHE A 404 0.87 7.12 21.33
C PHE A 404 0.61 8.58 20.90
N ARG A 405 1.08 9.01 19.75
CA ARG A 405 0.97 10.37 19.23
C ARG A 405 0.13 10.52 17.97
N THR A 406 -0.32 9.42 17.38
CA THR A 406 -1.14 9.42 16.16
C THR A 406 -2.60 9.70 16.48
N SER A 407 -3.18 10.70 15.82
CA SER A 407 -4.62 10.97 15.87
C SER A 407 -5.34 10.44 14.63
N LEU A 408 -6.65 10.22 14.71
CA LEU A 408 -7.48 9.85 13.56
C LEU A 408 -7.43 10.94 12.46
N SER A 409 -7.31 12.21 12.87
CA SER A 409 -7.17 13.34 11.95
C SER A 409 -5.88 13.27 11.10
N GLN A 410 -4.79 12.72 11.64
CA GLN A 410 -3.55 12.50 10.88
C GLN A 410 -3.63 11.25 9.99
N CYS A 411 -4.42 10.24 10.39
CA CYS A 411 -4.66 9.05 9.57
C CYS A 411 -5.41 9.36 8.29
N LYS A 412 -6.37 10.30 8.33
CA LYS A 412 -7.26 10.59 7.17
C LYS A 412 -6.53 10.98 5.89
N PRO A 413 -5.67 12.01 5.86
CA PRO A 413 -5.03 12.42 4.61
C PRO A 413 -4.03 11.38 4.06
N ASP A 414 -3.38 10.62 4.91
CA ASP A 414 -2.49 9.51 4.50
C ASP A 414 -3.31 8.41 3.79
N MET A 415 -4.45 8.08 4.36
CA MET A 415 -5.40 7.13 3.78
C MET A 415 -6.03 7.65 2.48
N ASP A 416 -6.41 8.94 2.42
CA ASP A 416 -6.96 9.54 1.19
C ASP A 416 -5.93 9.50 0.05
N LEU A 417 -4.63 9.68 0.34
CA LEU A 417 -3.55 9.50 -0.62
C LEU A 417 -3.49 8.05 -1.13
N MET A 418 -3.70 7.07 -0.28
CA MET A 418 -3.77 5.67 -0.67
C MET A 418 -4.97 5.40 -1.58
N PHE A 419 -6.15 5.94 -1.26
CA PHE A 419 -7.35 5.81 -2.10
C PHE A 419 -7.14 6.40 -3.50
N VAL A 420 -6.59 7.60 -3.62
CA VAL A 420 -6.30 8.19 -4.94
C VAL A 420 -5.17 7.48 -5.69
N SER A 421 -4.40 6.65 -5.02
CA SER A 421 -3.38 5.78 -5.61
C SER A 421 -3.94 4.42 -6.09
N GLY A 422 -5.24 4.18 -5.94
CA GLY A 422 -5.92 2.97 -6.41
C GLY A 422 -6.05 1.85 -5.37
N ILE A 423 -5.75 2.14 -4.11
CA ILE A 423 -5.95 1.19 -3.00
C ILE A 423 -7.42 1.19 -2.61
N ASN A 424 -7.98 0.01 -2.37
CA ASN A 424 -9.38 -0.18 -2.03
C ASN A 424 -9.62 -1.31 -1.00
N HIS A 425 -8.56 -1.81 -0.35
CA HIS A 425 -8.63 -2.89 0.64
C HIS A 425 -7.57 -2.65 1.73
N MET A 426 -7.93 -1.91 2.76
CA MET A 426 -7.01 -1.35 3.74
C MET A 426 -6.78 -2.27 4.93
N PHE A 427 -5.51 -2.50 5.29
CA PHE A 427 -5.10 -3.21 6.50
C PHE A 427 -4.22 -2.33 7.37
N PHE A 428 -4.60 -2.16 8.62
CA PHE A 428 -3.82 -1.34 9.56
C PHE A 428 -2.56 -2.07 10.05
N HIS A 429 -1.50 -1.34 10.25
CA HIS A 429 -0.34 -1.72 11.03
C HIS A 429 -0.43 -1.03 12.41
N GLY A 430 -0.98 -1.58 13.45
CA GLY A 430 -1.98 -2.61 13.37
C GLY A 430 -2.56 -2.81 14.77
N THR A 431 -3.05 -3.98 15.09
CA THR A 431 -3.79 -4.26 16.32
C THR A 431 -3.13 -5.46 17.04
N PRO A 432 -2.31 -5.25 18.09
CA PRO A 432 -1.83 -6.35 18.90
C PRO A 432 -2.98 -7.03 19.65
N TYR A 433 -2.99 -8.37 19.70
CA TYR A 433 -3.81 -9.07 20.68
C TYR A 433 -3.41 -8.64 22.07
N SER A 434 -4.37 -8.28 22.89
CA SER A 434 -4.15 -7.98 24.29
C SER A 434 -5.28 -8.61 25.14
N PRO A 435 -4.95 -9.40 26.18
CA PRO A 435 -5.96 -9.89 27.10
C PRO A 435 -6.67 -8.71 27.78
N LYS A 436 -7.97 -8.85 28.03
CA LYS A 436 -8.76 -7.80 28.70
C LYS A 436 -8.18 -7.41 30.07
N GLU A 437 -7.56 -8.38 30.75
CA GLU A 437 -6.98 -8.23 32.09
C GLU A 437 -5.57 -7.62 32.06
N ALA A 438 -4.98 -7.38 30.88
CA ALA A 438 -3.64 -6.78 30.77
C ALA A 438 -3.66 -5.34 31.31
N GLU A 439 -2.71 -5.03 32.18
CA GLU A 439 -2.51 -3.67 32.70
C GLU A 439 -2.26 -2.69 31.56
N TRP A 440 -2.82 -1.50 31.66
CA TRP A 440 -2.58 -0.43 30.67
C TRP A 440 -1.07 -0.12 30.55
N PRO A 441 -0.49 0.01 29.33
CA PRO A 441 -1.14 0.19 28.02
C PRO A 441 -1.52 -1.10 27.27
N GLY A 442 -1.49 -2.26 27.91
CA GLY A 442 -1.77 -3.54 27.28
C GLY A 442 -0.58 -4.13 26.51
N TRP A 443 -0.84 -5.08 25.64
CA TRP A 443 0.18 -5.63 24.75
C TRP A 443 0.28 -4.80 23.48
N LEU A 444 1.50 -4.53 23.06
CA LEU A 444 1.82 -3.56 22.02
C LEU A 444 2.82 -4.15 21.02
N PHE A 445 2.86 -3.54 19.84
CA PHE A 445 3.87 -3.82 18.84
C PHE A 445 4.53 -2.51 18.38
N TYR A 446 5.84 -2.53 18.13
CA TYR A 446 6.56 -1.35 17.68
C TYR A 446 6.14 -0.94 16.25
N ALA A 447 6.40 0.31 15.86
CA ALA A 447 6.00 0.88 14.57
C ALA A 447 4.47 0.93 14.31
N SER A 448 3.66 0.50 15.28
CA SER A 448 2.22 0.36 15.19
C SER A 448 1.48 1.55 15.78
N ILE A 449 0.35 1.92 15.20
CA ILE A 449 -0.60 2.86 15.82
C ILE A 449 -1.36 2.23 16.99
N ASN A 450 -1.27 0.91 17.18
CA ASN A 450 -2.00 0.17 18.22
C ASN A 450 -3.50 0.50 18.22
N MET A 451 -4.16 0.24 17.06
CA MET A 451 -5.59 0.46 16.87
C MET A 451 -6.39 -0.61 17.60
N ASN A 452 -6.53 -0.46 18.91
CA ASN A 452 -7.17 -1.42 19.80
C ASN A 452 -7.87 -0.74 20.98
N PRO A 453 -8.70 -1.47 21.75
CA PRO A 453 -9.48 -0.91 22.88
C PRO A 453 -8.67 -0.26 23.99
N THR A 454 -7.36 -0.51 24.10
CA THR A 454 -6.51 0.12 25.13
C THR A 454 -6.02 1.52 24.75
N ASN A 455 -6.14 1.89 23.47
CA ASN A 455 -5.79 3.21 22.95
C ASN A 455 -7.02 4.14 22.97
N SER A 456 -6.88 5.38 23.43
CA SER A 456 -8.00 6.34 23.49
C SER A 456 -8.63 6.63 22.13
N ILE A 457 -7.87 6.55 21.02
CA ILE A 457 -8.43 6.74 19.67
C ILE A 457 -9.51 5.71 19.31
N TRP A 458 -9.55 4.56 20.01
CA TRP A 458 -10.57 3.54 19.81
C TRP A 458 -11.98 4.02 20.12
N HIS A 459 -12.11 4.98 21.04
CA HIS A 459 -13.40 5.59 21.39
C HIS A 459 -14.15 6.14 20.16
N ASP A 460 -13.43 6.77 19.23
CA ASP A 460 -14.00 7.38 18.03
C ASP A 460 -13.65 6.62 16.73
N ALA A 461 -12.95 5.49 16.85
CA ALA A 461 -12.60 4.61 15.71
C ALA A 461 -13.82 4.15 14.88
N PRO A 462 -15.03 3.89 15.44
CA PRO A 462 -16.17 3.52 14.62
C PRO A 462 -16.51 4.55 13.53
N SER A 463 -16.44 5.86 13.83
CA SER A 463 -16.67 6.92 12.84
C SER A 463 -15.60 6.92 11.72
N PHE A 464 -14.37 6.61 12.07
CA PHE A 464 -13.27 6.46 11.13
C PHE A 464 -13.43 5.20 10.25
N PHE A 465 -13.84 4.07 10.83
CA PHE A 465 -14.08 2.83 10.08
C PHE A 465 -15.28 2.93 9.14
N ASP A 466 -16.33 3.65 9.54
CA ASP A 466 -17.45 4.00 8.67
C ASP A 466 -17.02 4.82 7.46
N TYR A 467 -16.14 5.81 7.66
CA TYR A 467 -15.56 6.57 6.56
C TYR A 467 -14.83 5.66 5.56
N ILE A 468 -13.96 4.76 6.06
CA ILE A 468 -13.22 3.81 5.21
C ILE A 468 -14.20 2.92 4.45
N THR A 469 -15.17 2.35 5.15
CA THR A 469 -16.17 1.44 4.57
C THR A 469 -16.95 2.12 3.44
N ARG A 470 -17.38 3.36 3.64
CA ARG A 470 -18.06 4.16 2.62
C ARG A 470 -17.16 4.43 1.41
N CYS A 471 -15.91 4.81 1.62
CA CYS A 471 -14.96 5.01 0.52
C CYS A 471 -14.69 3.71 -0.25
N GLN A 472 -14.38 2.63 0.47
CA GLN A 472 -14.04 1.34 -0.15
C GLN A 472 -15.24 0.72 -0.88
N SER A 473 -16.47 0.92 -0.42
CA SER A 473 -17.67 0.43 -1.13
C SER A 473 -17.78 0.97 -2.56
N PHE A 474 -17.41 2.23 -2.78
CA PHE A 474 -17.30 2.82 -4.11
C PHE A 474 -16.03 2.38 -4.85
N LEU A 475 -14.88 2.37 -4.17
CA LEU A 475 -13.59 2.05 -4.79
C LEU A 475 -13.47 0.57 -5.20
N GLN A 476 -14.25 -0.33 -4.61
CA GLN A 476 -14.35 -1.73 -5.01
C GLN A 476 -15.37 -1.94 -6.14
N MET A 477 -16.28 -0.99 -6.36
CA MET A 477 -17.30 -1.08 -7.41
C MET A 477 -16.70 -0.81 -8.79
N GLY A 478 -17.21 -1.51 -9.81
CA GLY A 478 -16.83 -1.29 -11.21
C GLY A 478 -15.40 -1.66 -11.55
N LYS A 479 -14.81 -0.93 -12.51
CA LYS A 479 -13.45 -1.19 -13.04
C LYS A 479 -12.60 0.08 -12.96
N PRO A 480 -11.27 -0.05 -12.87
CA PRO A 480 -10.37 1.08 -13.04
C PRO A 480 -10.58 1.79 -14.38
N ASP A 481 -10.47 3.12 -14.40
CA ASP A 481 -10.58 3.94 -15.61
C ASP A 481 -9.41 4.92 -15.71
N ASN A 482 -8.18 4.41 -15.59
CA ASN A 482 -6.97 5.18 -15.79
C ASN A 482 -6.72 5.40 -17.28
N ASP A 483 -6.08 6.54 -17.61
CA ASP A 483 -5.94 6.96 -19.01
C ASP A 483 -4.81 6.20 -19.74
N PHE A 484 -3.67 5.97 -19.05
CA PHE A 484 -2.45 5.47 -19.66
C PHE A 484 -1.97 4.16 -19.06
N LEU A 485 -1.37 3.32 -19.92
CA LEU A 485 -0.36 2.35 -19.50
C LEU A 485 1.01 3.04 -19.54
N ILE A 486 1.83 2.87 -18.49
CA ILE A 486 3.16 3.49 -18.38
C ILE A 486 4.21 2.40 -18.26
N TYR A 487 5.09 2.32 -19.25
CA TYR A 487 6.13 1.30 -19.30
C TYR A 487 7.13 1.44 -18.14
N LEU A 488 7.35 0.35 -17.41
CA LEU A 488 8.37 0.26 -16.35
C LEU A 488 9.71 -0.18 -16.97
N PRO A 489 10.75 0.66 -17.03
CA PRO A 489 12.01 0.34 -17.68
C PRO A 489 12.92 -0.51 -16.77
N VAL A 490 12.50 -1.73 -16.46
CA VAL A 490 13.19 -2.61 -15.50
C VAL A 490 14.60 -2.99 -15.97
N TYR A 491 14.82 -3.12 -17.29
CA TYR A 491 16.13 -3.47 -17.84
C TYR A 491 17.17 -2.38 -17.66
N ASP A 492 16.78 -1.09 -17.71
CA ASP A 492 17.67 0.02 -17.37
C ASP A 492 18.11 -0.05 -15.90
N MET A 493 17.18 -0.35 -15.00
CA MET A 493 17.49 -0.53 -13.58
C MET A 493 18.42 -1.73 -13.36
N TRP A 494 18.20 -2.83 -14.06
CA TRP A 494 19.07 -4.00 -13.97
C TRP A 494 20.47 -3.75 -14.54
N ASP A 495 20.60 -2.94 -15.57
CA ASP A 495 21.90 -2.61 -16.19
C ASP A 495 22.69 -1.57 -15.38
N GLU A 496 22.01 -0.50 -14.91
CA GLU A 496 22.67 0.66 -14.32
C GLU A 496 23.14 0.45 -12.88
N GLN A 497 22.39 -0.30 -12.07
CA GLN A 497 22.66 -0.42 -10.64
C GLN A 497 23.86 -1.31 -10.32
N PRO A 498 24.72 -0.93 -9.34
CA PRO A 498 25.88 -1.69 -8.94
C PRO A 498 25.53 -3.00 -8.21
N GLY A 499 26.53 -3.86 -8.02
CA GLY A 499 26.40 -5.15 -7.34
C GLY A 499 25.72 -6.22 -8.20
N ARG A 500 25.64 -7.44 -7.68
CA ARG A 500 25.00 -8.56 -8.39
C ARG A 500 23.51 -8.65 -8.07
N LEU A 501 23.14 -8.52 -6.81
CA LEU A 501 21.75 -8.55 -6.34
C LEU A 501 21.19 -7.13 -6.28
N LEU A 502 20.04 -6.91 -6.89
CA LEU A 502 19.28 -5.67 -6.82
C LEU A 502 17.93 -5.96 -6.16
N LEU A 503 17.66 -5.32 -5.03
CA LEU A 503 16.38 -5.38 -4.33
C LEU A 503 15.53 -4.14 -4.69
N PHE A 504 14.30 -4.36 -5.14
CA PHE A 504 13.38 -3.29 -5.49
C PHE A 504 12.54 -2.86 -4.28
N SER A 505 13.11 -2.01 -3.45
CA SER A 505 12.35 -1.35 -2.40
C SER A 505 11.58 -0.16 -2.99
N ILE A 506 10.24 -0.16 -2.84
CA ILE A 506 9.39 0.96 -3.29
C ILE A 506 9.79 2.28 -2.63
N HIS A 507 10.28 2.24 -1.40
CA HIS A 507 10.79 3.42 -0.66
C HIS A 507 12.06 4.05 -1.27
N HIS A 508 12.75 3.35 -2.17
CA HIS A 508 13.99 3.81 -2.79
C HIS A 508 13.88 4.00 -4.31
N MET A 509 12.68 3.86 -4.89
CA MET A 509 12.51 3.91 -6.35
C MET A 509 12.92 5.25 -6.96
N ALA A 510 12.75 6.36 -6.25
CA ALA A 510 13.22 7.66 -6.70
C ALA A 510 14.75 7.71 -6.92
N LYS A 511 15.53 6.85 -6.24
CA LYS A 511 16.98 6.69 -6.47
C LYS A 511 17.29 5.66 -7.54
N LEU A 512 16.49 4.60 -7.64
CA LEU A 512 16.71 3.50 -8.59
C LEU A 512 16.30 3.88 -10.01
N ALA A 513 15.20 4.63 -10.16
CA ALA A 513 14.61 5.02 -11.44
C ALA A 513 14.12 6.48 -11.44
N PRO A 514 15.00 7.48 -11.24
CA PRO A 514 14.60 8.88 -11.04
C PRO A 514 13.80 9.44 -12.22
N LYS A 515 14.14 9.11 -13.46
CA LYS A 515 13.44 9.56 -14.65
C LYS A 515 12.03 8.97 -14.74
N PHE A 516 11.87 7.71 -14.36
CA PHE A 516 10.56 7.06 -14.33
C PHE A 516 9.64 7.71 -13.29
N ILE A 517 10.13 7.94 -12.09
CA ILE A 517 9.36 8.60 -11.02
C ILE A 517 8.99 10.04 -11.40
N ASP A 518 9.92 10.81 -11.99
CA ASP A 518 9.64 12.16 -12.50
C ASP A 518 8.53 12.13 -13.58
N ALA A 519 8.58 11.16 -14.50
CA ALA A 519 7.55 10.99 -15.51
C ALA A 519 6.15 10.75 -14.89
N ILE A 520 6.06 9.91 -13.85
CA ILE A 520 4.80 9.65 -13.14
C ILE A 520 4.22 10.93 -12.56
N HIS A 521 5.04 11.72 -11.85
CA HIS A 521 4.60 12.99 -11.26
C HIS A 521 4.15 13.99 -12.33
N ARG A 522 4.88 14.10 -13.44
CA ARG A 522 4.50 14.99 -14.55
C ARG A 522 3.18 14.57 -15.21
N ILE A 523 2.97 13.25 -15.42
CA ILE A 523 1.72 12.73 -15.97
C ILE A 523 0.55 13.07 -15.04
N ASN A 524 0.69 12.80 -13.74
CA ASN A 524 -0.36 13.12 -12.76
C ASN A 524 -0.64 14.63 -12.67
N ASN A 525 0.40 15.46 -12.62
CA ASN A 525 0.28 16.93 -12.56
C ASN A 525 -0.31 17.52 -13.85
N SER A 526 -0.23 16.79 -14.97
CA SER A 526 -0.90 17.16 -16.22
C SER A 526 -2.37 16.76 -16.28
N GLY A 527 -2.95 16.30 -15.17
CA GLY A 527 -4.38 15.98 -15.07
C GLY A 527 -4.77 14.60 -15.59
N TYR A 528 -3.79 13.70 -15.75
CA TYR A 528 -4.02 12.34 -16.19
C TYR A 528 -3.73 11.34 -15.08
N ASP A 529 -4.09 10.09 -15.31
CA ASP A 529 -3.73 8.95 -14.45
C ASP A 529 -3.25 7.77 -15.31
N GLY A 530 -2.43 6.89 -14.71
CA GLY A 530 -1.90 5.75 -15.41
C GLY A 530 -1.49 4.60 -14.50
N ASP A 531 -1.41 3.41 -15.07
CA ASP A 531 -0.92 2.19 -14.42
C ASP A 531 0.39 1.73 -15.05
N TYR A 532 1.29 1.22 -14.22
CA TYR A 532 2.58 0.68 -14.67
C TYR A 532 2.37 -0.67 -15.36
N ILE A 533 3.15 -0.91 -16.40
CA ILE A 533 3.09 -2.15 -17.15
C ILE A 533 4.49 -2.72 -17.40
N SER A 534 4.65 -4.04 -17.19
CA SER A 534 5.88 -4.77 -17.49
C SER A 534 5.92 -5.25 -18.94
N ASP A 535 7.11 -5.64 -19.37
CA ASP A 535 7.33 -6.28 -20.69
C ASP A 535 6.41 -7.47 -20.91
N ASN A 536 6.22 -8.31 -19.88
CA ASN A 536 5.36 -9.49 -19.94
C ASN A 536 3.91 -9.15 -20.23
N PHE A 537 3.38 -8.12 -19.57
CA PHE A 537 2.02 -7.65 -19.79
C PHE A 537 1.87 -6.92 -21.13
N ILE A 538 2.88 -6.17 -21.58
CA ILE A 538 2.87 -5.56 -22.94
C ILE A 538 2.71 -6.65 -24.00
N ARG A 539 3.48 -7.75 -23.95
CA ARG A 539 3.41 -8.86 -24.90
C ARG A 539 2.01 -9.44 -25.06
N SER A 540 1.21 -9.41 -24.01
CA SER A 540 -0.16 -9.94 -23.99
C SER A 540 -1.23 -8.89 -24.27
N THR A 541 -0.89 -7.59 -24.25
CA THR A 541 -1.82 -6.48 -24.50
C THR A 541 -2.29 -6.47 -25.96
N ARG A 542 -3.57 -6.19 -26.18
CA ARG A 542 -4.21 -6.16 -27.50
C ARG A 542 -4.90 -4.82 -27.72
N PHE A 543 -5.01 -4.41 -28.97
CA PHE A 543 -5.86 -3.27 -29.35
C PHE A 543 -7.22 -3.77 -29.82
N LYS A 544 -8.28 -3.30 -29.16
CA LYS A 544 -9.66 -3.69 -29.47
C LYS A 544 -10.61 -2.54 -29.06
N ASP A 545 -11.61 -2.28 -29.93
CA ASP A 545 -12.68 -1.29 -29.68
C ASP A 545 -12.16 0.09 -29.23
N GLY A 546 -11.06 0.54 -29.85
CA GLY A 546 -10.45 1.84 -29.58
C GLY A 546 -9.55 1.91 -28.34
N GLN A 547 -9.32 0.79 -27.66
CA GLN A 547 -8.54 0.72 -26.42
C GLN A 547 -7.43 -0.33 -26.47
N LEU A 548 -6.40 -0.11 -25.68
CA LEU A 548 -5.40 -1.11 -25.31
C LEU A 548 -5.95 -1.96 -24.17
N ILE A 549 -6.20 -3.24 -24.44
CA ILE A 549 -6.77 -4.18 -23.46
C ILE A 549 -5.67 -5.10 -22.95
N THR A 550 -5.43 -5.06 -21.64
CA THR A 550 -4.47 -5.94 -20.98
C THR A 550 -5.01 -7.37 -20.87
N SER A 551 -4.18 -8.32 -20.47
CA SER A 551 -4.60 -9.71 -20.25
C SER A 551 -5.66 -9.84 -19.13
N GLY A 552 -5.69 -8.91 -18.19
CA GLY A 552 -6.73 -8.83 -17.15
C GLY A 552 -8.07 -8.26 -17.62
N GLY A 553 -8.14 -7.77 -18.88
CA GLY A 553 -9.37 -7.21 -19.45
C GLY A 553 -9.62 -5.73 -19.12
N THR A 554 -8.64 -5.02 -18.58
CA THR A 554 -8.72 -3.57 -18.33
C THR A 554 -8.30 -2.81 -19.57
N GLY A 555 -9.06 -1.76 -19.94
CA GLY A 555 -8.87 -0.94 -21.13
C GLY A 555 -8.17 0.38 -20.83
N TYR A 556 -7.26 0.80 -21.74
CA TYR A 556 -6.51 2.06 -21.63
C TYR A 556 -6.52 2.81 -22.97
N LYS A 557 -6.43 4.14 -22.92
CA LYS A 557 -6.53 5.00 -24.09
C LYS A 557 -5.22 5.11 -24.87
N ALA A 558 -4.08 5.06 -24.17
CA ALA A 558 -2.76 5.09 -24.77
C ALA A 558 -1.71 4.38 -23.89
N LEU A 559 -0.54 4.07 -24.49
CA LEU A 559 0.62 3.57 -23.77
C LEU A 559 1.75 4.58 -23.88
N VAL A 560 2.31 4.95 -22.73
CA VAL A 560 3.43 5.91 -22.60
C VAL A 560 4.70 5.13 -22.27
N VAL A 561 5.73 5.33 -23.08
CA VAL A 561 7.10 4.88 -22.82
C VAL A 561 7.87 6.11 -22.33
N PRO A 562 8.19 6.23 -21.03
CA PRO A 562 9.08 7.29 -20.54
C PRO A 562 10.51 7.07 -21.06
N ALA A 563 11.42 7.99 -20.74
CA ALA A 563 12.83 7.84 -21.15
C ALA A 563 13.37 6.46 -20.76
N ALA A 564 13.67 5.63 -21.73
CA ALA A 564 14.23 4.29 -21.57
C ALA A 564 15.38 4.09 -22.55
N HIS A 565 16.39 3.34 -22.15
CA HIS A 565 17.53 2.96 -22.99
C HIS A 565 17.39 1.54 -23.53
N LEU A 566 17.07 0.59 -22.67
CA LEU A 566 16.97 -0.83 -22.99
C LEU A 566 15.52 -1.29 -23.10
N MET A 567 15.19 -1.93 -24.21
CA MET A 567 13.89 -2.58 -24.41
C MET A 567 14.05 -3.85 -25.26
N PRO A 568 13.42 -4.99 -24.89
CA PRO A 568 13.41 -6.18 -25.76
C PRO A 568 12.82 -5.90 -27.13
N ASN A 569 13.43 -6.47 -28.20
CA ASN A 569 12.99 -6.23 -29.58
C ASN A 569 11.54 -6.65 -29.82
N ASP A 570 11.10 -7.73 -29.25
CA ASP A 570 9.73 -8.23 -29.38
C ASP A 570 8.71 -7.28 -28.75
N VAL A 571 9.10 -6.60 -27.65
CA VAL A 571 8.26 -5.58 -27.00
C VAL A 571 8.14 -4.35 -27.90
N LEU A 572 9.26 -3.80 -28.39
CA LEU A 572 9.24 -2.65 -29.31
C LEU A 572 8.45 -2.96 -30.60
N ALA A 573 8.67 -4.15 -31.18
CA ALA A 573 7.93 -4.60 -32.35
C ALA A 573 6.44 -4.74 -32.09
N HIS A 574 6.06 -5.18 -30.87
CA HIS A 574 4.66 -5.29 -30.47
C HIS A 574 4.02 -3.90 -30.29
N LEU A 575 4.71 -2.93 -29.68
CA LEU A 575 4.23 -1.56 -29.60
C LEU A 575 3.96 -0.95 -30.97
N LEU A 576 4.87 -1.16 -31.94
CA LEU A 576 4.67 -0.74 -33.31
C LEU A 576 3.45 -1.43 -33.96
N LYS A 577 3.27 -2.74 -33.73
CA LYS A 577 2.10 -3.49 -34.21
C LYS A 577 0.80 -2.96 -33.62
N LEU A 578 0.78 -2.64 -32.33
CA LEU A 578 -0.39 -2.03 -31.66
C LEU A 578 -0.73 -0.65 -32.28
N ALA A 579 0.28 0.18 -32.56
CA ALA A 579 0.09 1.45 -33.27
C ALA A 579 -0.50 1.21 -34.68
N GLN A 580 0.03 0.23 -35.45
CA GLN A 580 -0.50 -0.11 -36.77
C GLN A 580 -1.98 -0.57 -36.72
N GLN A 581 -2.41 -1.18 -35.63
CA GLN A 581 -3.79 -1.65 -35.42
C GLN A 581 -4.76 -0.52 -35.02
N GLY A 582 -4.27 0.60 -34.53
CA GLY A 582 -5.10 1.75 -34.15
C GLY A 582 -4.74 2.39 -32.80
N ALA A 583 -3.80 1.82 -32.06
CA ALA A 583 -3.42 2.34 -30.74
C ALA A 583 -2.63 3.67 -30.84
N THR A 584 -2.71 4.46 -29.78
CA THR A 584 -1.83 5.60 -29.53
C THR A 584 -0.67 5.15 -28.65
N ILE A 585 0.55 5.25 -29.16
CA ILE A 585 1.79 4.98 -28.42
C ILE A 585 2.57 6.29 -28.30
N VAL A 586 2.98 6.62 -27.07
CA VAL A 586 3.71 7.84 -26.75
C VAL A 586 5.13 7.48 -26.32
N PHE A 587 6.13 8.08 -26.95
CA PHE A 587 7.51 8.03 -26.49
C PHE A 587 7.93 9.40 -25.96
N LEU A 588 8.37 9.44 -24.72
CA LEU A 588 8.85 10.65 -24.08
C LEU A 588 10.38 10.69 -24.08
N GLU A 589 10.95 11.82 -24.47
CA GLU A 589 12.39 12.13 -24.53
C GLU A 589 13.18 11.38 -25.62
N ASN A 590 13.01 10.09 -25.81
CA ASN A 590 13.73 9.28 -26.80
C ASN A 590 13.00 7.97 -27.13
N TYR A 591 13.38 7.35 -28.23
CA TYR A 591 13.13 5.90 -28.43
C TYR A 591 14.13 5.09 -27.62
N PRO A 592 13.76 3.92 -27.09
CA PRO A 592 14.74 2.97 -26.55
C PRO A 592 15.78 2.62 -27.62
N THR A 593 17.06 2.65 -27.25
CA THR A 593 18.16 2.66 -28.24
C THR A 593 18.83 1.31 -28.43
N ASP A 594 18.68 0.37 -27.46
CA ASP A 594 19.37 -0.93 -27.49
C ASP A 594 18.53 -2.04 -26.84
N VAL A 595 18.97 -3.26 -27.02
CA VAL A 595 18.37 -4.48 -26.44
C VAL A 595 19.04 -4.87 -25.13
N PRO A 596 18.32 -5.48 -24.16
CA PRO A 596 18.93 -6.05 -22.97
C PRO A 596 19.63 -7.37 -23.23
N GLY A 597 20.45 -7.80 -22.27
CA GLY A 597 21.10 -9.10 -22.21
C GLY A 597 22.35 -9.22 -23.06
N TYR A 598 23.08 -10.34 -22.86
CA TYR A 598 24.38 -10.58 -23.46
C TYR A 598 24.31 -11.56 -24.67
N SER A 599 23.49 -12.61 -24.55
CA SER A 599 23.43 -13.67 -25.55
C SER A 599 23.10 -13.16 -26.96
N GLN A 600 23.88 -13.53 -27.95
CA GLN A 600 23.69 -13.19 -29.38
C GLN A 600 23.48 -11.67 -29.59
N LEU A 601 24.21 -10.83 -28.85
CA LEU A 601 24.02 -9.39 -28.77
C LEU A 601 24.03 -8.73 -30.16
N GLU A 602 25.02 -9.01 -30.98
CA GLU A 602 25.16 -8.40 -32.31
C GLU A 602 23.98 -8.73 -33.22
N GLN A 603 23.48 -9.96 -33.16
CA GLN A 603 22.32 -10.36 -33.95
C GLN A 603 21.05 -9.71 -33.43
N LYS A 604 20.87 -9.62 -32.09
CA LYS A 604 19.75 -8.93 -31.46
C LYS A 604 19.78 -7.45 -31.81
N ARG A 605 20.92 -6.77 -31.73
CA ARG A 605 21.11 -5.37 -32.12
C ARG A 605 20.73 -5.13 -33.58
N LYS A 606 21.20 -5.98 -34.50
CA LYS A 606 20.85 -5.89 -35.90
C LYS A 606 19.35 -5.96 -36.13
N THR A 607 18.67 -6.90 -35.48
CA THR A 607 17.21 -7.05 -35.55
C THR A 607 16.50 -5.84 -34.94
N TYR A 608 17.01 -5.34 -33.83
CA TYR A 608 16.49 -4.17 -33.14
C TYR A 608 16.58 -2.91 -34.00
N GLN A 609 17.72 -2.68 -34.64
CA GLN A 609 17.91 -1.57 -35.58
C GLN A 609 16.93 -1.65 -36.77
N GLN A 610 16.62 -2.84 -37.26
CA GLN A 610 15.59 -3.02 -38.28
C GLN A 610 14.19 -2.67 -37.79
N THR A 611 13.91 -2.86 -36.49
CA THR A 611 12.65 -2.45 -35.89
C THR A 611 12.62 -0.93 -35.67
N LEU A 612 13.70 -0.33 -35.18
CA LEU A 612 13.83 1.12 -34.98
C LEU A 612 13.66 1.89 -36.33
N GLN A 613 14.19 1.39 -37.42
CA GLN A 613 14.04 2.00 -38.75
C GLN A 613 12.59 2.05 -39.26
N LYS A 614 11.67 1.27 -38.63
CA LYS A 614 10.24 1.31 -38.96
C LYS A 614 9.48 2.36 -38.12
N LEU A 615 10.11 2.90 -37.09
CA LEU A 615 9.55 4.01 -36.30
C LEU A 615 9.69 5.33 -37.05
N PRO A 616 8.82 6.31 -36.83
CA PRO A 616 8.94 7.65 -37.43
C PRO A 616 10.29 8.29 -37.12
N SER A 617 10.96 8.81 -38.17
CA SER A 617 12.17 9.63 -37.99
C SER A 617 11.76 11.05 -37.58
N VAL A 618 11.89 11.37 -36.27
CA VAL A 618 11.43 12.65 -35.72
C VAL A 618 12.47 13.25 -34.78
N SER A 619 12.37 14.56 -34.57
CA SER A 619 13.04 15.23 -33.44
C SER A 619 12.17 15.19 -32.21
N PHE A 620 12.74 14.86 -31.06
CA PHE A 620 12.01 14.88 -29.77
C PHE A 620 11.93 16.30 -29.15
N SER A 621 12.68 17.27 -29.70
CA SER A 621 12.61 18.67 -29.19
C SER A 621 11.25 19.31 -29.40
N GLU A 622 10.45 18.81 -30.33
CA GLU A 622 9.08 19.25 -30.59
C GLU A 622 8.11 18.09 -30.47
N THR A 623 6.91 18.39 -30.00
CA THR A 623 5.83 17.40 -29.99
C THR A 623 5.41 17.08 -31.42
N THR A 624 5.55 15.82 -31.82
CA THR A 624 5.20 15.32 -33.15
C THR A 624 4.17 14.21 -33.07
N VAL A 625 3.12 14.31 -33.88
CA VAL A 625 2.10 13.25 -34.03
C VAL A 625 2.24 12.63 -35.41
N THR A 626 2.68 11.38 -35.46
CA THR A 626 2.89 10.65 -36.71
C THR A 626 1.87 9.51 -36.85
N PRO A 627 1.04 9.50 -37.89
CA PRO A 627 0.17 8.37 -38.19
C PRO A 627 0.99 7.09 -38.48
N VAL A 628 0.60 5.97 -37.89
CA VAL A 628 1.22 4.66 -38.11
C VAL A 628 0.12 3.63 -38.27
N GLY A 629 -0.10 3.19 -39.53
CA GLY A 629 -1.22 2.29 -39.86
C GLY A 629 -2.56 2.98 -39.58
N LYS A 630 -3.36 2.38 -38.67
CA LYS A 630 -4.65 2.92 -38.23
C LYS A 630 -4.55 3.81 -36.95
N GLY A 631 -3.42 3.78 -36.27
CA GLY A 631 -3.16 4.55 -35.06
C GLY A 631 -2.09 5.61 -35.25
N LYS A 632 -1.40 5.94 -34.18
CA LYS A 632 -0.39 7.01 -34.18
C LYS A 632 0.72 6.77 -33.17
N ILE A 633 1.90 7.30 -33.46
CA ILE A 633 2.99 7.46 -32.53
C ILE A 633 3.14 8.96 -32.24
N ILE A 634 3.22 9.30 -30.95
CA ILE A 634 3.43 10.67 -30.48
C ILE A 634 4.78 10.72 -29.78
N THR A 635 5.57 11.74 -30.07
CA THR A 635 6.91 11.93 -29.51
C THR A 635 7.09 13.35 -29.02
N GLY A 636 7.88 13.54 -27.97
CA GLY A 636 8.23 14.88 -27.46
C GLY A 636 8.88 14.84 -26.09
N THR A 637 9.50 15.99 -25.70
CA THR A 637 10.10 16.20 -24.36
C THR A 637 9.22 17.08 -23.46
N ASP A 638 8.29 17.83 -24.05
CA ASP A 638 7.26 18.57 -23.29
C ASP A 638 6.13 17.62 -22.94
N TYR A 639 6.10 17.13 -21.70
CA TYR A 639 5.13 16.16 -21.23
C TYR A 639 3.69 16.63 -21.38
N ALA A 640 3.38 17.86 -20.90
CA ALA A 640 2.03 18.38 -20.93
C ALA A 640 1.49 18.47 -22.38
N ARG A 641 2.27 19.04 -23.29
CA ARG A 641 1.91 19.20 -24.70
C ARG A 641 1.83 17.84 -25.41
N THR A 642 2.77 16.92 -25.11
CA THR A 642 2.83 15.62 -25.76
C THR A 642 1.65 14.76 -25.33
N LEU A 643 1.29 14.74 -24.05
CA LEU A 643 0.13 14.01 -23.53
C LEU A 643 -1.19 14.62 -24.01
N ALA A 644 -1.30 15.95 -24.08
CA ALA A 644 -2.47 16.61 -24.63
C ALA A 644 -2.75 16.24 -26.09
N SER A 645 -1.69 15.91 -26.87
CA SER A 645 -1.80 15.46 -28.26
C SER A 645 -2.42 14.04 -28.39
N CYS A 646 -2.61 13.32 -27.29
CA CYS A 646 -3.39 12.09 -27.27
C CYS A 646 -4.88 12.33 -27.52
N ASN A 647 -5.36 13.56 -27.35
CA ASN A 647 -6.78 13.96 -27.39
C ASN A 647 -7.61 13.26 -26.29
N ILE A 648 -7.02 13.06 -25.13
CA ILE A 648 -7.67 12.55 -23.93
C ILE A 648 -8.00 13.76 -23.05
N PRO A 649 -9.25 13.94 -22.60
CA PRO A 649 -9.61 15.03 -21.71
C PRO A 649 -8.85 14.96 -20.38
N GLN A 650 -8.35 16.10 -19.92
CA GLN A 650 -7.71 16.24 -18.61
C GLN A 650 -8.75 16.39 -17.51
N GLU A 651 -8.39 15.96 -16.30
CA GLU A 651 -9.18 16.27 -15.12
C GLU A 651 -8.80 17.66 -14.58
N GLU A 652 -9.67 18.66 -14.81
CA GLU A 652 -9.46 20.06 -14.39
C GLU A 652 -9.32 20.17 -12.86
N MET A 653 -9.94 19.25 -12.10
CA MET A 653 -9.82 19.22 -10.65
C MET A 653 -8.38 19.07 -10.18
N LYS A 654 -7.52 18.35 -10.93
CA LYS A 654 -6.09 18.20 -10.64
C LYS A 654 -5.30 19.43 -11.09
N THR A 655 -5.49 19.88 -12.33
CA THR A 655 -4.63 20.90 -12.96
C THR A 655 -4.93 22.33 -12.49
N LYS A 656 -6.21 22.67 -12.26
CA LYS A 656 -6.65 24.02 -11.88
C LYS A 656 -6.82 24.17 -10.37
N PHE A 657 -7.35 23.14 -9.72
CA PHE A 657 -7.72 23.23 -8.31
C PHE A 657 -6.75 22.49 -7.38
N GLY A 658 -5.79 21.70 -7.92
CA GLY A 658 -4.81 20.95 -7.14
C GLY A 658 -5.40 19.82 -6.29
N LEU A 659 -6.63 19.40 -6.60
CA LEU A 659 -7.27 18.27 -5.92
C LEU A 659 -6.64 16.97 -6.37
N GLN A 660 -6.63 15.97 -5.49
CA GLN A 660 -6.27 14.62 -5.84
C GLN A 660 -7.52 13.81 -6.13
N ALA A 661 -7.49 12.97 -7.16
CA ALA A 661 -8.66 12.18 -7.53
C ALA A 661 -8.25 10.89 -8.25
N ILE A 662 -9.08 9.85 -8.07
CA ILE A 662 -9.06 8.64 -8.88
C ILE A 662 -10.44 8.43 -9.50
N ARG A 663 -10.47 7.94 -10.74
CA ARG A 663 -11.68 7.65 -11.49
C ARG A 663 -11.85 6.15 -11.72
N ARG A 664 -13.09 5.68 -11.62
CA ARG A 664 -13.50 4.32 -11.98
C ARG A 664 -14.76 4.38 -12.85
N VAL A 665 -15.04 3.30 -13.57
CA VAL A 665 -16.23 3.17 -14.42
C VAL A 665 -17.13 2.04 -13.89
N ASN A 666 -18.45 2.29 -13.89
CA ASN A 666 -19.46 1.30 -13.53
C ASN A 666 -20.62 1.36 -14.54
N ASP A 667 -21.66 0.53 -14.34
CA ASP A 667 -22.79 0.43 -15.26
C ASP A 667 -23.62 1.72 -15.36
N SER A 668 -23.58 2.61 -14.36
CA SER A 668 -24.32 3.87 -14.33
C SER A 668 -23.54 5.01 -14.99
N GLY A 669 -22.21 4.93 -15.00
CA GLY A 669 -21.32 5.97 -15.50
C GLY A 669 -19.92 5.89 -14.86
N HIS A 670 -19.40 7.01 -14.41
CA HIS A 670 -18.10 7.07 -13.74
C HIS A 670 -18.29 7.51 -12.29
N HIS A 671 -17.43 7.03 -11.42
CA HIS A 671 -17.33 7.59 -10.07
C HIS A 671 -15.89 7.99 -9.75
N TYR A 672 -15.80 9.04 -8.94
CA TYR A 672 -14.54 9.66 -8.54
C TYR A 672 -14.47 9.67 -7.02
N PHE A 673 -13.34 9.29 -6.46
CA PHE A 673 -12.98 9.72 -5.11
C PHE A 673 -12.09 10.94 -5.25
N ILE A 674 -12.47 12.04 -4.60
CA ILE A 674 -11.82 13.35 -4.71
C ILE A 674 -11.44 13.82 -3.32
N SER A 675 -10.18 14.24 -3.11
CA SER A 675 -9.69 14.75 -1.83
C SER A 675 -8.86 16.04 -2.00
N SER A 676 -9.02 16.97 -1.04
CA SER A 676 -8.18 18.16 -0.93
C SER A 676 -7.06 17.91 0.08
N LEU A 677 -5.88 17.49 -0.39
CA LEU A 677 -4.69 17.24 0.42
C LEU A 677 -3.76 18.46 0.54
N GLN A 678 -4.33 19.67 0.46
CA GLN A 678 -3.62 20.95 0.44
C GLN A 678 -4.33 22.00 1.30
N ASP A 679 -3.76 23.20 1.40
CA ASP A 679 -4.30 24.31 2.20
C ASP A 679 -5.55 25.00 1.59
N LYS A 680 -5.87 24.68 0.33
CA LYS A 680 -6.99 25.23 -0.42
C LYS A 680 -8.05 24.19 -0.71
N GLY A 681 -9.29 24.61 -0.64
CA GLY A 681 -10.43 23.85 -1.14
C GLY A 681 -10.88 24.29 -2.53
N VAL A 682 -12.07 23.85 -2.91
CA VAL A 682 -12.77 24.26 -4.14
C VAL A 682 -14.19 24.71 -3.79
N ASN A 683 -14.67 25.76 -4.44
CA ASN A 683 -16.07 26.22 -4.40
C ASN A 683 -16.40 26.81 -5.77
N ASP A 684 -16.46 25.95 -6.78
CA ASP A 684 -16.57 26.38 -8.20
C ASP A 684 -17.04 25.23 -9.08
N TRP A 685 -17.37 25.60 -10.34
CA TRP A 685 -17.60 24.66 -11.42
C TRP A 685 -16.30 23.99 -11.87
N VAL A 686 -16.29 22.65 -11.86
CA VAL A 686 -15.15 21.81 -12.22
C VAL A 686 -15.48 21.00 -13.47
N THR A 687 -14.64 21.11 -14.49
CA THR A 687 -14.79 20.34 -15.73
C THR A 687 -14.31 18.90 -15.50
N LEU A 688 -15.15 17.93 -15.87
CA LEU A 688 -14.81 16.50 -15.82
C LEU A 688 -14.14 16.04 -17.12
N GLY A 689 -13.24 15.11 -17.02
CA GLY A 689 -12.67 14.36 -18.16
C GLY A 689 -13.66 13.39 -18.82
N THR A 690 -14.88 13.28 -18.31
CA THR A 690 -15.94 12.40 -18.79
C THR A 690 -17.24 13.15 -19.04
N LYS A 691 -18.10 12.62 -19.94
CA LYS A 691 -19.43 13.18 -20.19
C LYS A 691 -20.45 12.55 -19.26
N ALA A 692 -21.44 13.34 -18.82
CA ALA A 692 -22.54 12.88 -18.00
C ALA A 692 -23.77 13.80 -18.17
N GLU A 693 -24.96 13.23 -18.01
CA GLU A 693 -26.22 14.00 -17.99
C GLU A 693 -26.58 14.45 -16.58
N ALA A 694 -26.20 13.68 -15.57
CA ALA A 694 -26.46 13.98 -14.17
C ALA A 694 -25.30 13.49 -13.29
N ALA A 695 -25.26 13.97 -12.05
CA ALA A 695 -24.30 13.49 -11.05
C ALA A 695 -24.88 13.55 -9.63
N ALA A 696 -24.33 12.74 -8.75
CA ALA A 696 -24.60 12.79 -7.30
C ALA A 696 -23.32 12.89 -6.52
N LEU A 697 -23.36 13.61 -5.40
CA LEU A 697 -22.29 13.71 -4.41
C LEU A 697 -22.63 12.85 -3.19
N PHE A 698 -21.60 12.23 -2.63
CA PHE A 698 -21.67 11.42 -1.42
C PHE A 698 -20.57 11.87 -0.47
N ASN A 699 -20.94 12.26 0.74
CA ASN A 699 -20.00 12.65 1.79
C ASN A 699 -19.64 11.44 2.63
N PRO A 700 -18.41 10.88 2.54
CA PRO A 700 -18.06 9.69 3.31
C PRO A 700 -17.90 9.96 4.80
N MET A 701 -17.72 11.22 5.23
CA MET A 701 -17.67 11.61 6.65
C MET A 701 -19.03 11.48 7.34
N THR A 702 -20.09 11.97 6.66
CA THR A 702 -21.43 12.05 7.26
C THR A 702 -22.39 10.99 6.77
N GLY A 703 -22.13 10.38 5.61
CA GLY A 703 -23.07 9.50 4.92
C GLY A 703 -24.15 10.26 4.13
N GLU A 704 -24.14 11.58 4.11
CA GLU A 704 -25.06 12.36 3.28
C GLU A 704 -24.81 12.15 1.78
N CYS A 705 -25.88 12.19 1.00
CA CYS A 705 -25.80 12.16 -0.46
C CYS A 705 -26.90 13.01 -1.10
N GLY A 706 -26.62 13.50 -2.31
CA GLY A 706 -27.58 14.34 -3.04
C GLY A 706 -27.19 14.57 -4.50
N GLU A 707 -28.18 14.99 -5.30
CA GLU A 707 -27.97 15.34 -6.71
C GLU A 707 -27.09 16.61 -6.81
N ALA A 708 -25.96 16.48 -7.51
CA ALA A 708 -25.06 17.56 -7.77
C ALA A 708 -25.59 18.51 -8.83
N LYS A 709 -25.16 19.75 -8.78
CA LYS A 709 -25.40 20.71 -9.89
C LYS A 709 -24.46 20.39 -11.04
N VAL A 710 -25.07 20.10 -12.19
CA VAL A 710 -24.39 19.80 -13.45
C VAL A 710 -24.76 20.84 -14.50
N ARG A 711 -23.82 21.21 -15.33
CA ARG A 711 -24.08 22.01 -16.54
C ARG A 711 -23.22 21.51 -17.70
N GLN A 712 -23.74 21.70 -18.91
CA GLN A 712 -23.00 21.43 -20.14
C GLN A 712 -22.36 22.72 -20.67
N THR A 713 -21.07 22.67 -21.00
CA THR A 713 -20.33 23.79 -21.59
C THR A 713 -19.67 23.29 -22.88
N GLY A 714 -20.34 23.51 -24.01
CA GLY A 714 -19.96 22.87 -25.26
C GLY A 714 -20.10 21.35 -25.19
N GLU A 715 -19.03 20.63 -25.42
CA GLU A 715 -19.00 19.17 -25.31
C GLU A 715 -18.55 18.65 -23.93
N GLN A 716 -18.32 19.53 -22.96
CA GLN A 716 -17.78 19.20 -21.64
C GLN A 716 -18.87 19.26 -20.57
N THR A 717 -18.79 18.35 -19.62
CA THR A 717 -19.63 18.33 -18.43
C THR A 717 -18.90 19.04 -17.28
N GLN A 718 -19.57 19.97 -16.64
CA GLN A 718 -19.10 20.60 -15.41
C GLN A 718 -20.01 20.25 -14.23
N VAL A 719 -19.38 19.96 -13.08
CA VAL A 719 -20.07 19.72 -11.81
C VAL A 719 -19.65 20.78 -10.81
N TYR A 720 -20.59 21.32 -10.04
CA TYR A 720 -20.25 22.23 -8.96
C TYR A 720 -19.70 21.43 -7.77
N LEU A 721 -18.48 21.75 -7.34
CA LEU A 721 -17.84 21.12 -6.17
C LEU A 721 -17.61 22.17 -5.08
N GLN A 722 -17.89 21.76 -3.86
CA GLN A 722 -17.62 22.56 -2.66
C GLN A 722 -16.92 21.68 -1.63
N LEU A 723 -15.60 21.86 -1.47
CA LEU A 723 -14.76 21.14 -0.51
C LEU A 723 -13.84 22.14 0.19
N LYS A 724 -13.69 22.00 1.49
CA LYS A 724 -12.69 22.71 2.28
C LYS A 724 -11.35 21.94 2.25
N SER A 725 -10.29 22.59 2.73
CA SER A 725 -8.98 21.94 2.95
C SER A 725 -9.14 20.71 3.87
N GLY A 726 -8.63 19.56 3.46
CA GLY A 726 -8.73 18.28 4.20
C GLY A 726 -10.03 17.49 3.98
N GLU A 727 -11.01 18.05 3.28
CA GLU A 727 -12.24 17.31 2.95
C GLU A 727 -12.09 16.44 1.72
N SER A 728 -12.96 15.44 1.63
CA SER A 728 -13.08 14.53 0.51
C SER A 728 -14.55 14.23 0.20
N VAL A 729 -14.82 13.88 -1.05
CA VAL A 729 -16.16 13.56 -1.55
C VAL A 729 -16.08 12.47 -2.61
N ILE A 730 -17.14 11.69 -2.75
CA ILE A 730 -17.33 10.79 -3.86
C ILE A 730 -18.34 11.43 -4.82
N LEU A 731 -17.98 11.48 -6.10
CA LEU A 731 -18.81 11.96 -7.19
C LEU A 731 -19.20 10.76 -8.07
N GLN A 732 -20.47 10.46 -8.21
CA GLN A 732 -21.00 9.47 -9.17
C GLN A 732 -21.70 10.23 -10.32
N THR A 733 -21.31 9.92 -11.55
CA THR A 733 -21.93 10.46 -12.77
C THR A 733 -22.92 9.46 -13.37
N TYR A 734 -23.91 9.96 -14.08
CA TYR A 734 -24.94 9.16 -14.73
C TYR A 734 -25.14 9.58 -16.20
N GLN A 735 -25.43 8.60 -17.05
CA GLN A 735 -25.71 8.81 -18.48
C GLN A 735 -27.17 9.22 -18.76
N GLN A 736 -28.00 9.29 -17.72
CA GLN A 736 -29.40 9.69 -17.78
C GLN A 736 -29.73 10.60 -16.60
N PRO A 737 -30.74 11.50 -16.73
CA PRO A 737 -31.19 12.32 -15.61
C PRO A 737 -31.66 11.48 -14.43
N LEU A 738 -31.40 11.95 -13.21
CA LEU A 738 -31.85 11.33 -11.99
C LEU A 738 -33.35 11.59 -11.75
N GLN A 739 -34.10 10.57 -11.33
CA GLN A 739 -35.53 10.71 -11.01
C GLN A 739 -35.73 10.84 -9.50
N ALA A 740 -36.50 11.85 -9.08
CA ALA A 740 -36.87 12.08 -7.69
C ALA A 740 -35.66 12.23 -6.72
N ALA A 741 -34.53 12.73 -7.20
CA ALA A 741 -33.32 12.88 -6.43
C ALA A 741 -33.46 14.04 -5.43
N ARG A 742 -32.92 13.87 -4.20
CA ARG A 742 -32.75 14.97 -3.27
C ARG A 742 -31.59 15.82 -3.74
N PRO A 743 -31.70 17.17 -3.79
CA PRO A 743 -30.61 18.02 -4.17
C PRO A 743 -29.48 17.95 -3.12
N TRP A 744 -28.23 18.08 -3.56
CA TRP A 744 -27.10 18.35 -2.67
C TRP A 744 -27.21 19.78 -2.14
N ASN A 745 -27.12 19.95 -0.83
CA ASN A 745 -27.23 21.26 -0.18
C ASN A 745 -25.86 21.95 -0.13
N TYR A 746 -25.55 22.72 -1.16
CA TYR A 746 -24.42 23.64 -1.13
C TYR A 746 -24.70 24.77 -0.19
N ILE A 747 -23.69 25.22 0.59
CA ILE A 747 -23.87 26.22 1.64
C ILE A 747 -23.02 27.47 1.38
N GLN A 748 -23.54 28.60 1.84
CA GLN A 748 -22.81 29.86 1.93
C GLN A 748 -22.87 30.36 3.36
N GLU A 749 -21.71 30.52 3.98
CA GLU A 749 -21.62 31.09 5.33
C GLU A 749 -22.10 32.54 5.31
N GLN A 750 -22.94 32.92 6.28
CA GLN A 750 -23.34 34.30 6.50
C GLN A 750 -22.18 35.11 7.09
N PRO A 751 -22.19 36.47 6.96
CA PRO A 751 -21.04 37.27 7.37
C PRO A 751 -20.82 37.38 8.88
N PHE A 752 -21.69 36.83 9.70
CA PHE A 752 -21.54 36.77 11.16
C PHE A 752 -21.49 35.37 11.69
N SER A 753 -20.92 35.19 12.87
CA SER A 753 -20.94 33.95 13.63
C SER A 753 -21.16 34.24 15.11
N LEU A 754 -21.78 33.32 15.80
CA LEU A 754 -21.94 33.42 17.26
C LEU A 754 -20.75 32.70 17.93
N SER A 755 -19.97 33.48 18.69
CA SER A 755 -18.90 32.93 19.53
C SER A 755 -19.49 32.22 20.77
N LEU A 756 -19.02 31.01 21.01
CA LEU A 756 -19.35 30.21 22.20
C LEU A 756 -18.12 30.13 23.12
N ASP A 757 -17.58 31.28 23.49
CA ASP A 757 -16.28 31.36 24.15
C ASP A 757 -16.36 31.53 25.68
N HIS A 758 -17.55 31.54 26.29
CA HIS A 758 -17.74 31.74 27.75
C HIS A 758 -18.73 30.77 28.35
N GLY A 759 -18.48 30.43 29.64
CA GLY A 759 -19.47 29.75 30.49
C GLY A 759 -19.45 28.23 30.43
N TRP A 760 -18.41 27.65 29.87
CA TRP A 760 -18.25 26.21 29.76
C TRP A 760 -18.03 25.52 31.10
N LYS A 761 -18.59 24.33 31.26
CA LYS A 761 -18.32 23.41 32.36
C LYS A 761 -17.66 22.17 31.77
N LEU A 762 -16.54 21.73 32.35
CA LEU A 762 -15.81 20.53 31.93
C LEU A 762 -15.86 19.50 33.08
N HIS A 763 -16.23 18.26 32.75
CA HIS A 763 -16.01 17.10 33.60
C HIS A 763 -15.39 15.97 32.80
N PHE A 764 -14.64 15.06 33.43
CA PHE A 764 -14.01 13.95 32.77
C PHE A 764 -14.92 12.71 32.85
N ALA A 765 -15.34 12.19 31.68
CA ALA A 765 -16.18 11.00 31.61
C ALA A 765 -15.33 9.73 31.75
N GLU A 766 -14.19 9.71 31.05
CA GLU A 766 -13.18 8.66 31.19
C GLU A 766 -11.83 9.33 31.42
N SER A 767 -11.07 8.85 32.38
CA SER A 767 -9.75 9.41 32.64
C SER A 767 -8.82 8.42 33.33
N GLY A 768 -7.61 8.43 32.85
CA GLY A 768 -6.50 7.72 33.48
C GLY A 768 -5.28 8.64 33.60
N PRO A 769 -4.93 9.11 34.83
CA PRO A 769 -5.57 8.86 36.13
C PRO A 769 -6.94 9.51 36.27
N GLU A 770 -7.76 8.97 37.20
CA GLU A 770 -9.12 9.46 37.44
C GLU A 770 -9.14 10.95 37.88
N ILE A 771 -10.01 11.73 37.23
CA ILE A 771 -10.23 13.16 37.55
C ILE A 771 -11.68 13.35 37.92
N LYS A 772 -11.93 13.72 39.17
CA LYS A 772 -13.28 13.95 39.71
C LYS A 772 -13.65 15.43 39.75
N GLY A 773 -14.95 15.71 39.67
CA GLY A 773 -15.52 17.04 39.80
C GLY A 773 -15.77 17.72 38.48
N THR A 774 -16.30 18.92 38.55
CA THR A 774 -16.62 19.79 37.41
C THR A 774 -15.80 21.07 37.49
N PHE A 775 -15.18 21.45 36.42
CA PHE A 775 -14.36 22.64 36.28
C PHE A 775 -15.12 23.71 35.48
N ASN A 776 -15.19 24.93 36.03
CA ASN A 776 -15.70 26.06 35.23
C ASN A 776 -14.56 26.58 34.37
N ILE A 777 -14.78 26.57 33.06
CA ILE A 777 -13.83 27.03 32.04
C ILE A 777 -14.38 28.32 31.47
N ASP A 778 -13.69 29.41 31.68
CA ASP A 778 -14.13 30.72 31.14
C ASP A 778 -14.09 30.69 29.61
N ARG A 779 -12.98 30.24 29.03
CA ARG A 779 -12.81 30.07 27.56
C ARG A 779 -12.24 28.71 27.23
N PRO A 780 -12.61 28.09 26.07
CA PRO A 780 -11.98 26.87 25.59
C PRO A 780 -10.45 27.00 25.62
N CYS A 781 -9.79 26.10 26.32
CA CYS A 781 -8.34 26.01 26.44
C CYS A 781 -7.93 24.57 26.70
N SER A 782 -6.64 24.27 26.48
CA SER A 782 -6.14 22.94 26.79
C SER A 782 -6.40 22.59 28.27
N TRP A 783 -6.96 21.40 28.51
CA TRP A 783 -7.14 20.94 29.90
C TRP A 783 -5.83 20.67 30.64
N THR A 784 -4.69 20.59 29.93
CA THR A 784 -3.36 20.53 30.53
C THR A 784 -2.98 21.81 31.26
N GLY A 785 -3.69 22.91 31.01
CA GLY A 785 -3.57 24.19 31.71
C GLY A 785 -4.47 24.35 32.94
N ILE A 786 -5.39 23.39 33.17
CA ILE A 786 -6.29 23.43 34.35
C ILE A 786 -5.46 23.21 35.62
N ASP A 787 -5.85 23.89 36.73
CA ASP A 787 -5.21 23.74 38.05
C ASP A 787 -5.60 22.39 38.68
N HIS A 788 -5.23 21.31 38.02
CA HIS A 788 -5.37 19.94 38.52
C HIS A 788 -4.21 19.07 38.00
N PRO A 789 -3.37 18.49 38.89
CA PRO A 789 -2.17 17.77 38.48
C PRO A 789 -2.43 16.64 37.45
N ALA A 790 -3.52 15.88 37.68
CA ALA A 790 -3.86 14.76 36.80
C ALA A 790 -4.30 15.21 35.39
N ALA A 791 -4.76 16.44 35.21
CA ALA A 791 -5.16 16.93 33.88
C ALA A 791 -3.98 17.05 32.90
N LYS A 792 -2.73 17.24 33.42
CA LYS A 792 -1.51 17.30 32.58
C LYS A 792 -1.02 15.95 32.11
N ILE A 793 -1.42 14.88 32.75
CA ILE A 793 -0.93 13.51 32.53
C ILE A 793 -2.06 12.56 32.13
N ASN A 794 -3.22 13.09 31.84
CA ASN A 794 -4.43 12.35 31.54
C ASN A 794 -4.44 11.74 30.15
N MET A 795 -5.06 10.55 30.04
CA MET A 795 -5.61 9.98 28.84
C MET A 795 -7.09 9.67 29.07
N GLY A 796 -7.95 10.07 28.16
CA GLY A 796 -9.39 9.82 28.26
C GLY A 796 -10.22 10.88 27.56
N SER A 797 -11.48 11.01 28.03
CA SER A 797 -12.48 11.92 27.48
C SER A 797 -12.94 12.95 28.49
N GLY A 798 -12.98 14.20 28.05
CA GLY A 798 -13.56 15.33 28.80
C GLY A 798 -14.78 15.88 28.10
N VAL A 799 -15.90 16.05 28.87
CA VAL A 799 -17.16 16.57 28.37
C VAL A 799 -17.30 18.04 28.73
N TYR A 800 -17.32 18.89 27.75
CA TYR A 800 -17.62 20.30 27.82
C TYR A 800 -19.13 20.49 27.67
N SER A 801 -19.79 21.20 28.57
CA SER A 801 -21.21 21.54 28.49
C SER A 801 -21.44 23.04 28.57
N LEU A 802 -22.37 23.53 27.76
CA LEU A 802 -22.73 24.93 27.68
C LEU A 802 -24.22 25.11 27.40
N ASP A 803 -24.86 25.98 28.18
CA ASP A 803 -26.22 26.46 27.92
C ASP A 803 -26.16 27.79 27.16
N ILE A 804 -26.84 27.87 26.05
CA ILE A 804 -26.92 29.08 25.23
C ILE A 804 -28.37 29.48 24.95
N GLU A 805 -28.59 30.74 24.68
CA GLU A 805 -29.89 31.24 24.24
C GLU A 805 -29.77 31.80 22.82
N LEU A 806 -30.48 31.22 21.86
CA LEU A 806 -30.47 31.62 20.50
C LEU A 806 -31.71 32.49 20.17
N PRO A 807 -31.54 33.59 19.43
CA PRO A 807 -32.67 34.34 18.89
C PRO A 807 -33.47 33.47 17.90
N ALA A 808 -34.50 34.02 17.31
CA ALA A 808 -35.20 33.34 16.20
C ALA A 808 -34.20 32.98 15.08
N LEU A 809 -34.18 31.69 14.69
CA LEU A 809 -33.24 31.16 13.69
C LEU A 809 -33.63 31.74 12.31
N GLN A 810 -32.70 32.47 11.67
CA GLN A 810 -32.89 33.13 10.37
C GLN A 810 -31.82 32.63 9.36
N ALA A 811 -31.59 31.32 9.33
CA ALA A 811 -30.65 30.64 8.41
C ALA A 811 -31.25 29.31 7.96
N ASP A 812 -30.85 28.84 6.80
CA ASP A 812 -31.30 27.55 6.28
C ASP A 812 -30.73 26.41 7.11
N ASP A 813 -29.48 26.58 7.61
CA ASP A 813 -28.78 25.61 8.46
C ASP A 813 -27.71 26.32 9.32
N TRP A 814 -27.07 25.56 10.21
CA TRP A 814 -26.01 26.04 11.09
C TRP A 814 -24.84 25.09 11.11
N VAL A 815 -23.62 25.61 11.06
CA VAL A 815 -22.38 24.87 11.23
C VAL A 815 -21.80 25.17 12.61
N LEU A 816 -21.59 24.11 13.41
CA LEU A 816 -20.81 24.19 14.64
C LEU A 816 -19.35 23.96 14.27
N ASP A 817 -18.52 24.98 14.39
CA ASP A 817 -17.08 24.97 14.18
C ASP A 817 -16.38 24.85 15.54
N LEU A 818 -15.72 23.72 15.78
CA LEU A 818 -15.03 23.43 17.03
C LEU A 818 -13.60 23.99 17.07
N GLY A 819 -13.11 24.52 15.94
CA GLY A 819 -11.76 25.07 15.82
C GLY A 819 -10.66 24.03 16.01
N ASP A 820 -9.80 24.24 17.03
CA ASP A 820 -8.68 23.34 17.34
C ASP A 820 -9.08 22.30 18.40
N VAL A 821 -9.36 21.08 17.93
CA VAL A 821 -9.73 19.92 18.75
C VAL A 821 -8.53 18.98 18.93
N ARG A 822 -8.30 18.52 20.16
CA ARG A 822 -7.21 17.61 20.51
C ARG A 822 -7.74 16.38 21.24
N GLU A 823 -8.21 15.29 20.51
CA GLU A 823 -7.97 15.07 19.06
C GLU A 823 -9.27 14.80 18.28
N SER A 824 -10.32 14.29 18.91
CA SER A 824 -11.64 14.04 18.30
C SER A 824 -12.74 14.50 19.23
N ALA A 825 -13.92 14.82 18.68
CA ALA A 825 -15.03 15.35 19.45
C ALA A 825 -16.38 14.75 19.04
N ARG A 826 -17.11 14.19 19.98
CA ARG A 826 -18.53 13.82 19.84
C ARG A 826 -19.39 14.97 20.33
N VAL A 827 -20.40 15.32 19.57
CA VAL A 827 -21.27 16.47 19.89
C VAL A 827 -22.70 15.99 20.10
N ARG A 828 -23.32 16.52 21.17
CA ARG A 828 -24.77 16.42 21.42
C ARG A 828 -25.35 17.81 21.57
N ILE A 829 -26.51 17.98 21.00
CA ILE A 829 -27.30 19.22 21.18
C ILE A 829 -28.70 18.87 21.64
N ASN A 830 -29.12 19.45 22.74
CA ASN A 830 -30.43 19.18 23.35
C ASN A 830 -30.65 17.68 23.65
N GLY A 831 -29.57 16.94 23.99
CA GLY A 831 -29.57 15.50 24.25
C GLY A 831 -29.60 14.61 23.02
N GLN A 832 -29.56 15.15 21.81
CA GLN A 832 -29.51 14.42 20.55
C GLN A 832 -28.10 14.45 19.97
N GLU A 833 -27.68 13.34 19.38
CA GLU A 833 -26.34 13.21 18.77
C GLU A 833 -26.29 14.03 17.48
N ALA A 834 -25.29 14.92 17.36
CA ALA A 834 -24.99 15.69 16.18
C ALA A 834 -23.93 15.05 15.28
N GLY A 835 -23.09 14.19 15.85
CA GLY A 835 -22.05 13.46 15.14
C GLY A 835 -20.69 13.51 15.84
N CYS A 836 -19.68 12.95 15.15
CA CYS A 836 -18.30 12.91 15.61
C CYS A 836 -17.39 13.68 14.63
N ALA A 837 -16.76 14.75 15.12
CA ALA A 837 -15.72 15.49 14.41
C ALA A 837 -14.36 14.91 14.77
N TRP A 838 -13.85 13.98 13.96
CA TRP A 838 -12.60 13.25 14.21
C TRP A 838 -11.44 13.64 13.27
N ALA A 839 -11.71 14.48 12.27
CA ALA A 839 -10.71 15.00 11.34
C ALA A 839 -10.99 16.48 10.99
N VAL A 840 -9.95 17.17 10.54
CA VAL A 840 -10.07 18.55 10.07
C VAL A 840 -10.84 18.64 8.73
N PRO A 841 -11.68 19.68 8.57
CA PRO A 841 -12.07 20.68 9.56
C PRO A 841 -13.04 20.10 10.60
N TYR A 842 -12.84 20.42 11.90
CA TYR A 842 -13.72 19.93 12.97
C TYR A 842 -15.04 20.70 12.98
N GLN A 843 -15.91 20.40 12.03
CA GLN A 843 -17.18 21.09 11.78
C GLN A 843 -18.32 20.10 11.60
N LEU A 844 -19.49 20.43 12.18
CA LEU A 844 -20.72 19.64 12.07
C LEU A 844 -21.90 20.52 11.69
N ARG A 845 -22.80 20.03 10.83
CA ARG A 845 -24.08 20.67 10.50
C ARG A 845 -25.10 20.36 11.58
N VAL A 846 -25.62 21.38 12.25
CA VAL A 846 -26.40 21.21 13.48
C VAL A 846 -27.73 21.96 13.51
N GLY A 847 -28.09 22.68 12.42
CA GLY A 847 -29.31 23.51 12.42
C GLY A 847 -30.58 22.74 12.75
N HIS A 848 -30.66 21.48 12.33
CA HIS A 848 -31.80 20.59 12.60
C HIS A 848 -31.98 20.22 14.09
N LEU A 849 -30.96 20.42 14.92
CA LEU A 849 -30.97 20.14 16.37
C LEU A 849 -31.16 21.39 17.21
N LEU A 850 -30.96 22.57 16.62
CA LEU A 850 -31.07 23.85 17.26
C LEU A 850 -32.53 24.33 17.31
N LYS A 851 -32.88 25.07 18.31
CA LYS A 851 -34.19 25.72 18.48
C LYS A 851 -34.03 27.17 18.93
N SER A 852 -35.01 28.01 18.67
CA SER A 852 -35.08 29.34 19.22
C SER A 852 -35.22 29.26 20.75
N GLY A 853 -34.54 30.16 21.49
CA GLY A 853 -34.46 30.15 22.95
C GLY A 853 -33.32 29.25 23.45
N LYS A 854 -33.55 28.54 24.52
CA LYS A 854 -32.53 27.78 25.26
C LYS A 854 -32.11 26.52 24.51
N ASN A 855 -30.80 26.35 24.35
CA ASN A 855 -30.17 25.12 23.84
C ASN A 855 -29.06 24.68 24.79
N HIS A 856 -28.88 23.39 24.88
CA HIS A 856 -27.81 22.76 25.64
C HIS A 856 -26.85 22.04 24.68
N ILE A 857 -25.57 22.37 24.74
CA ILE A 857 -24.51 21.80 23.89
C ILE A 857 -23.56 21.02 24.78
N GLU A 858 -23.26 19.77 24.36
CA GLU A 858 -22.25 18.92 24.97
C GLU A 858 -21.23 18.52 23.90
N ILE A 859 -19.95 18.68 24.24
CA ILE A 859 -18.82 18.32 23.37
C ILE A 859 -17.90 17.39 24.17
N GLU A 860 -17.90 16.11 23.85
CA GLU A 860 -17.03 15.13 24.47
C GLU A 860 -15.75 15.02 23.64
N VAL A 861 -14.61 15.47 24.17
CA VAL A 861 -13.32 15.44 23.49
C VAL A 861 -12.46 14.33 24.05
N THR A 862 -11.90 13.51 23.15
CA THR A 862 -10.96 12.42 23.48
C THR A 862 -9.55 12.80 23.05
N ASN A 863 -8.57 12.69 23.98
CA ASN A 863 -7.17 12.98 23.72
C ASN A 863 -6.34 11.73 23.43
N LEU A 864 -5.03 11.91 23.18
CA LEU A 864 -4.08 10.82 22.94
C LEU A 864 -3.46 10.29 24.24
N PRO A 865 -2.94 9.02 24.23
CA PRO A 865 -2.25 8.42 25.37
C PRO A 865 -0.89 9.04 25.71
N ALA A 866 -0.35 9.93 24.88
CA ALA A 866 1.01 10.47 24.98
C ALA A 866 1.36 11.06 26.36
N ASN A 867 0.43 11.81 26.96
CA ASN A 867 0.67 12.42 28.28
C ASN A 867 0.78 11.37 29.38
N ARG A 868 -0.07 10.35 29.32
CA ARG A 868 -0.09 9.27 30.30
C ARG A 868 1.13 8.37 30.20
N ILE A 869 1.55 7.99 28.98
CA ILE A 869 2.72 7.13 28.79
C ILE A 869 4.01 7.86 29.20
N ALA A 870 4.12 9.15 28.92
CA ALA A 870 5.25 9.97 29.35
C ALA A 870 5.35 10.01 30.89
N GLU A 871 4.21 10.06 31.60
CA GLU A 871 4.21 10.03 33.06
C GLU A 871 4.61 8.67 33.62
N LEU A 872 4.18 7.55 33.00
CA LEU A 872 4.66 6.23 33.42
C LEU A 872 6.18 6.13 33.32
N ASP A 873 6.78 6.70 32.27
CA ASP A 873 8.23 6.72 32.11
C ASP A 873 8.93 7.61 33.14
N ARG A 874 8.34 8.78 33.51
CA ARG A 874 8.86 9.61 34.59
C ARG A 874 8.85 8.91 35.95
N GLN A 875 7.81 8.10 36.20
CA GLN A 875 7.65 7.29 37.39
C GLN A 875 8.48 6.01 37.37
N GLY A 876 9.15 5.69 36.29
CA GLY A 876 9.95 4.47 36.14
C GLY A 876 9.11 3.18 36.06
N VAL A 877 7.85 3.26 35.68
CA VAL A 877 6.98 2.09 35.53
C VAL A 877 7.45 1.24 34.35
N GLN A 878 7.67 -0.05 34.61
CA GLN A 878 8.13 -1.02 33.59
C GLN A 878 6.94 -1.57 32.79
N TRP A 879 6.46 -0.83 31.82
CA TRP A 879 5.40 -1.24 30.92
C TRP A 879 5.88 -1.92 29.63
N ARG A 880 7.18 -1.75 29.26
CA ARG A 880 7.81 -2.42 28.12
C ARG A 880 8.26 -3.80 28.54
N LYS A 881 7.56 -4.84 28.12
CA LYS A 881 7.81 -6.22 28.55
C LYS A 881 7.68 -7.21 27.39
N PHE A 882 8.27 -6.85 26.23
CA PHE A 882 8.26 -7.69 25.04
C PHE A 882 9.64 -8.33 24.83
N LYS A 883 9.70 -9.58 24.30
CA LYS A 883 10.92 -10.38 24.31
C LYS A 883 11.96 -9.91 23.30
N GLU A 884 11.73 -10.08 22.02
CA GLU A 884 12.76 -9.90 21.00
C GLU A 884 13.11 -8.42 20.79
N ILE A 885 12.11 -7.61 20.55
CA ILE A 885 12.25 -6.18 20.41
C ILE A 885 11.20 -5.47 21.30
N ASN A 886 11.67 -4.75 22.27
CA ASN A 886 10.80 -3.86 23.01
C ASN A 886 10.40 -2.65 22.19
N ILE A 887 9.46 -1.85 22.70
CA ILE A 887 9.10 -0.59 22.06
C ILE A 887 10.35 0.27 21.92
N VAL A 888 10.73 0.52 20.70
CA VAL A 888 11.81 1.42 20.29
C VAL A 888 11.22 2.73 19.76
N ASP A 889 11.98 3.80 19.80
CA ASP A 889 11.60 5.07 19.21
C ASP A 889 11.73 5.05 17.67
N LEU A 890 11.34 6.14 17.01
CA LEU A 890 11.47 6.35 15.55
C LEU A 890 12.90 6.09 15.00
N ASN A 891 13.92 6.15 15.84
CA ASN A 891 15.32 5.92 15.46
C ASN A 891 15.81 4.52 15.82
N TYR A 892 14.89 3.61 16.16
CA TYR A 892 15.19 2.25 16.63
C TYR A 892 16.10 2.20 17.88
N ARG A 893 15.97 3.19 18.76
CA ARG A 893 16.64 3.23 20.06
C ARG A 893 15.64 2.85 21.16
N PRO A 894 16.08 2.32 22.31
CA PRO A 894 15.19 2.09 23.42
C PRO A 894 14.39 3.35 23.76
N ALA A 895 13.05 3.24 23.66
CA ALA A 895 12.18 4.39 23.85
C ALA A 895 12.12 4.81 25.32
N ASN A 896 12.16 6.11 25.58
CA ASN A 896 11.85 6.73 26.87
C ASN A 896 11.15 8.06 26.59
N TYR A 897 9.90 8.17 26.97
CA TYR A 897 9.03 9.30 26.69
C TYR A 897 8.91 10.29 27.84
N GLY A 898 9.55 10.02 28.98
CA GLY A 898 9.48 10.89 30.18
C GLY A 898 9.95 12.33 29.95
N HIS A 899 10.72 12.57 28.89
CA HIS A 899 11.17 13.92 28.52
C HIS A 899 10.14 14.73 27.70
N TRP A 900 9.02 14.13 27.28
CA TRP A 900 8.02 14.85 26.48
C TRP A 900 7.32 15.94 27.31
N ALA A 901 7.16 17.11 26.71
CA ALA A 901 6.27 18.13 27.22
C ALA A 901 4.82 17.64 27.10
N PRO A 902 3.92 18.04 28.00
CA PRO A 902 2.51 17.71 27.89
C PRO A 902 1.93 18.17 26.55
N MET A 903 1.29 17.25 25.83
CA MET A 903 0.56 17.57 24.61
C MET A 903 -0.75 18.28 24.95
N PRO A 904 -1.10 19.36 24.22
CA PRO A 904 -2.41 19.99 24.35
C PRO A 904 -3.53 18.97 24.20
N SER A 905 -4.60 19.13 24.98
CA SER A 905 -5.73 18.20 25.04
C SER A 905 -7.04 18.99 25.21
N GLY A 906 -8.14 18.50 24.65
CA GLY A 906 -9.44 19.16 24.74
C GLY A 906 -9.69 20.21 23.65
N LEU A 907 -10.58 21.19 23.90
CA LEU A 907 -10.85 22.31 23.01
C LEU A 907 -9.79 23.39 23.22
N ASN A 908 -9.03 23.73 22.20
CA ASN A 908 -7.87 24.64 22.32
C ASN A 908 -8.09 26.01 21.65
N SER A 909 -9.25 26.23 21.06
CA SER A 909 -9.61 27.50 20.44
C SER A 909 -11.10 27.80 20.63
N GLU A 910 -11.52 28.97 20.19
CA GLU A 910 -12.91 29.39 20.16
C GLU A 910 -13.80 28.39 19.42
N VAL A 911 -14.97 28.11 19.99
CA VAL A 911 -16.06 27.37 19.34
C VAL A 911 -17.08 28.36 18.79
N ARG A 912 -17.57 28.14 17.57
CA ARG A 912 -18.48 29.06 16.90
C ARG A 912 -19.69 28.35 16.30
N LEU A 913 -20.84 29.00 16.35
CA LEU A 913 -22.00 28.66 15.54
C LEU A 913 -22.07 29.62 14.35
N ILE A 914 -22.02 29.09 13.14
CA ILE A 914 -21.99 29.84 11.90
C ILE A 914 -23.31 29.59 11.16
N PRO A 915 -24.17 30.59 11.00
CA PRO A 915 -25.37 30.44 10.17
C PRO A 915 -25.01 30.35 8.70
N VAL A 916 -25.70 29.49 7.97
CA VAL A 916 -25.47 29.25 6.57
C VAL A 916 -26.77 29.25 5.78
N ASP A 917 -26.73 29.76 4.56
CA ASP A 917 -27.83 29.70 3.60
C ASP A 917 -27.54 28.71 2.48
N TYR A 918 -28.57 28.08 1.93
CA TYR A 918 -28.40 27.19 0.78
C TYR A 918 -28.21 28.00 -0.50
N LEU A 919 -27.17 27.64 -1.26
CA LEU A 919 -26.91 28.29 -2.56
C LEU A 919 -28.05 28.00 -3.55
N SER A 920 -28.65 29.06 -4.06
CA SER A 920 -29.61 28.98 -5.18
C SER A 920 -28.86 29.15 -6.52
N PHE A 921 -28.91 28.14 -7.36
CA PHE A 921 -28.40 28.22 -8.72
C PHE A 921 -29.51 28.67 -9.67
N LYS A 922 -29.30 29.79 -10.36
CA LYS A 922 -30.24 30.24 -11.40
C LYS A 922 -30.32 29.16 -12.49
N THR A 923 -31.49 28.62 -12.73
CA THR A 923 -31.77 27.81 -13.92
C THR A 923 -31.60 28.70 -15.15
N HIS A 924 -30.57 28.47 -15.94
CA HIS A 924 -30.39 29.08 -17.26
C HIS A 924 -31.01 28.22 -18.33
#